data_1304d2bc5414796b1a994a5235d96557
#
_entry.id   1304d2bc5414796b1a994a5235d96557
#
_cell.length_a   1.000
_cell.length_b   1.000
_cell.length_c   1.000
_cell.angle_alpha   90.00
_cell.angle_beta   90.00
_cell.angle_gamma   90.00
#
_symmetry.space_group_name_H-M   'P 1'
#
loop_
_entity.id
_entity.type
_entity.pdbx_description
1 polymer ?
#
loop_
_entity_poly.entity_id
_entity_poly.type
_entity_poly.pdbx_seq_one_letter_code
_entity_poly.pdbx_strand_id
1 'polypeptide(L)'
;MSFLYPLGLLGLIGVPILIIIYIIKNKYTEQTVSSTYLWTLSERFLKRKNPINKLAGIISLILQILAVVLLSLGIAHPVFTMPGMAERYTFVLDCSGSMQIENNGESRFDQAKSRIADIVNGSVDGSAFNLVCAGDVTTIYEQTSDKDRVLSLLDQAQPAYTQTDMTDALNYAQELFGQNTSTVTLLFTDKDYQSHNNVEVINVSAGENNSAIYNVSYTMNESGGESSMTVSANVTSYESDAELTVTLSVVSGGQTSEQTVNVTAPRLETQQATFEVSDISRFDSFTVRINEQDALALDNSVTVYSVDAANTYTTLLVLGETDEDDSVGGGFYLQSLLQSTGILEVEVLTEEEYRQEYMREGSAPVAPSGYGLYIFNQFNPEILPGDGTVWLVGLESVPSDAGYSVQGAQTLEYASTLDYSTSTSSVVRQLMSNLVMGDMYIKTYIKCSPYRSYTTLMSYNGNPVVFTTQTDYGNREVVMSLSLSDTDLPLRIDFIMLISNLIDYSFPAAVEETLYTSGQTATVNVVSGAQSIRVESPSGIINYLDTSTAQAQWNLTEVGIYTVAIDFGNDNIRNYYIYSSFPAEESNTNVTGASFALEGTQTYDGYDGTYDPLLILVILLAVIFLADWVVYCYEQYQLR
;
A
#
# COMPACT_ATOMS: atom_id res chain seq x y z
N MET A 1 -0.63 -16.07 -46.92
CA MET A 1 -1.23 -15.05 -47.78
C MET A 1 -2.65 -15.45 -48.10
N SER A 2 -3.62 -14.66 -47.75
CA SER A 2 -5.04 -14.84 -48.05
C SER A 2 -5.59 -13.60 -48.78
N PHE A 3 -6.73 -13.72 -49.43
CA PHE A 3 -7.40 -12.59 -50.07
C PHE A 3 -8.72 -12.32 -49.36
N LEU A 4 -8.93 -11.10 -48.91
CA LEU A 4 -10.17 -10.71 -48.22
C LEU A 4 -11.37 -10.76 -49.18
N TYR A 5 -11.15 -10.36 -50.45
CA TYR A 5 -12.17 -10.35 -51.51
C TYR A 5 -11.70 -11.09 -52.76
N PRO A 6 -11.66 -12.44 -52.73
CA PRO A 6 -11.10 -13.24 -53.86
C PRO A 6 -11.75 -12.95 -55.21
N LEU A 7 -13.01 -12.47 -55.21
CA LEU A 7 -13.71 -12.04 -56.44
C LEU A 7 -13.03 -10.86 -57.16
N GLY A 8 -12.21 -10.07 -56.44
CA GLY A 8 -11.39 -8.99 -57.03
C GLY A 8 -10.42 -9.49 -58.10
N LEU A 9 -9.97 -10.75 -58.00
CA LEU A 9 -9.10 -11.38 -59.02
C LEU A 9 -9.75 -11.56 -60.39
N LEU A 10 -11.11 -11.52 -60.49
CA LEU A 10 -11.82 -11.50 -61.75
C LEU A 10 -11.48 -10.28 -62.61
N GLY A 11 -10.98 -9.18 -62.00
CA GLY A 11 -10.44 -8.03 -62.73
C GLY A 11 -9.26 -8.37 -63.64
N LEU A 12 -8.52 -9.47 -63.40
CA LEU A 12 -7.46 -9.96 -64.29
C LEU A 12 -7.95 -10.37 -65.68
N ILE A 13 -9.26 -10.61 -65.86
CA ILE A 13 -9.89 -10.83 -67.18
C ILE A 13 -9.72 -9.58 -68.07
N GLY A 14 -9.54 -8.40 -67.47
CA GLY A 14 -9.21 -7.18 -68.23
C GLY A 14 -7.88 -7.26 -69.00
N VAL A 15 -6.93 -8.09 -68.58
CA VAL A 15 -5.61 -8.22 -69.24
C VAL A 15 -5.73 -8.83 -70.63
N PRO A 16 -6.38 -10.01 -70.84
CA PRO A 16 -6.59 -10.56 -72.22
C PRO A 16 -7.46 -9.64 -73.08
N ILE A 17 -8.45 -8.93 -72.52
CA ILE A 17 -9.25 -7.97 -73.28
C ILE A 17 -8.37 -6.81 -73.78
N LEU A 18 -7.48 -6.24 -72.93
CA LEU A 18 -6.51 -5.21 -73.34
C LEU A 18 -5.62 -5.72 -74.48
N ILE A 19 -5.08 -6.93 -74.38
CA ILE A 19 -4.22 -7.52 -75.39
C ILE A 19 -4.97 -7.68 -76.67
N ILE A 20 -6.21 -8.16 -76.67
CA ILE A 20 -7.04 -8.30 -77.83
C ILE A 20 -7.34 -6.96 -78.52
N ILE A 21 -7.65 -5.93 -77.72
CA ILE A 21 -7.88 -4.56 -78.22
C ILE A 21 -6.61 -4.05 -78.90
N TYR A 22 -5.46 -4.32 -78.34
CA TYR A 22 -4.20 -3.88 -78.89
C TYR A 22 -3.79 -4.63 -80.17
N ILE A 23 -4.14 -5.88 -80.31
CA ILE A 23 -3.88 -6.72 -81.48
C ILE A 23 -4.84 -6.41 -82.63
N ILE A 24 -6.05 -5.92 -82.38
CA ILE A 24 -7.00 -5.56 -83.41
C ILE A 24 -6.46 -4.38 -84.19
N LYS A 25 -5.90 -4.69 -85.38
CA LYS A 25 -5.46 -3.67 -86.35
C LYS A 25 -6.68 -3.00 -86.96
N ASN A 26 -6.66 -1.67 -87.04
CA ASN A 26 -7.65 -0.91 -87.85
C ASN A 26 -7.64 -1.45 -89.30
N LYS A 27 -8.78 -1.94 -89.74
CA LYS A 27 -8.96 -2.26 -91.12
C LYS A 27 -9.06 -0.95 -91.90
N TYR A 28 -8.07 -0.71 -92.75
CA TYR A 28 -8.15 0.39 -93.68
C TYR A 28 -9.07 -0.04 -94.90
N THR A 29 -10.02 0.82 -95.21
CA THR A 29 -10.86 0.67 -96.45
C THR A 29 -10.05 1.26 -97.58
N GLU A 30 -9.83 0.43 -98.64
CA GLU A 30 -9.25 0.89 -99.89
C GLU A 30 -10.25 1.82 -100.60
N GLN A 31 -9.85 3.07 -100.79
CA GLN A 31 -10.61 4.01 -101.65
C GLN A 31 -9.76 4.33 -102.91
N THR A 32 -10.33 4.11 -104.03
CA THR A 32 -9.70 4.43 -105.33
C THR A 32 -9.66 5.96 -105.52
N VAL A 33 -8.49 6.52 -105.59
CA VAL A 33 -8.25 7.94 -105.84
C VAL A 33 -7.65 8.12 -107.21
N SER A 34 -8.06 9.16 -107.93
CA SER A 34 -7.73 9.41 -109.31
C SER A 34 -6.25 9.81 -109.59
N SER A 35 -5.43 10.09 -108.63
CA SER A 35 -4.02 10.33 -108.78
C SER A 35 -3.24 10.10 -107.41
N THR A 36 -2.23 9.26 -107.45
CA THR A 36 -1.37 8.94 -106.31
C THR A 36 -0.08 9.79 -106.29
N TYR A 37 0.11 10.72 -107.22
CA TYR A 37 1.33 11.43 -107.40
C TYR A 37 1.72 12.33 -106.17
N LEU A 38 0.72 13.00 -105.59
CA LEU A 38 0.91 13.80 -104.37
C LEU A 38 1.25 12.93 -103.16
N TRP A 39 0.69 11.72 -103.04
CA TRP A 39 0.98 10.76 -101.99
C TRP A 39 2.35 10.14 -102.10
N THR A 40 2.85 9.84 -103.34
CA THR A 40 4.23 9.36 -103.51
C THR A 40 5.31 10.42 -103.24
N LEU A 41 4.94 11.70 -103.47
CA LEU A 41 5.82 12.80 -103.09
C LEU A 41 5.87 12.96 -101.56
N SER A 42 4.76 12.87 -100.88
CA SER A 42 4.63 12.92 -99.42
C SER A 42 5.28 11.69 -98.76
N GLU A 43 5.24 10.54 -99.37
CA GLU A 43 5.85 9.32 -98.83
C GLU A 43 7.38 9.43 -98.68
N ARG A 44 8.06 10.25 -99.46
CA ARG A 44 9.52 10.49 -99.32
C ARG A 44 9.80 11.32 -98.09
N PHE A 45 8.90 12.13 -97.54
CA PHE A 45 8.98 12.92 -96.33
C PHE A 45 8.51 12.19 -95.09
N LEU A 46 7.60 11.17 -95.26
CA LEU A 46 6.99 10.43 -94.18
C LEU A 46 7.74 9.12 -93.84
N LYS A 47 8.82 8.78 -94.54
CA LYS A 47 9.59 7.52 -94.33
C LYS A 47 10.58 7.56 -93.13
N ARG A 48 10.49 8.50 -92.19
CA ARG A 48 11.11 8.37 -90.84
C ARG A 48 10.05 7.84 -89.84
N LYS A 49 9.66 6.57 -89.95
CA LYS A 49 9.08 5.86 -88.83
C LYS A 49 10.18 5.65 -87.80
N ASN A 50 10.28 6.57 -86.82
CA ASN A 50 11.14 6.41 -85.68
C ASN A 50 10.83 5.07 -84.99
N PRO A 51 11.78 4.16 -84.81
CA PRO A 51 11.56 2.90 -84.09
C PRO A 51 11.08 3.14 -82.64
N ILE A 52 11.31 4.36 -82.10
CA ILE A 52 10.90 4.83 -80.80
C ILE A 52 9.36 4.85 -80.66
N ASN A 53 8.58 5.18 -81.73
CA ASN A 53 7.10 5.24 -81.60
C ASN A 53 6.47 3.82 -81.47
N LYS A 54 7.10 2.79 -82.02
CA LYS A 54 6.68 1.40 -81.75
C LYS A 54 7.03 0.95 -80.33
N LEU A 55 8.14 1.48 -79.79
CA LEU A 55 8.56 1.15 -78.44
C LEU A 55 7.66 1.82 -77.42
N ALA A 56 7.29 3.09 -77.60
CA ALA A 56 6.42 3.83 -76.69
C ALA A 56 5.03 3.19 -76.57
N GLY A 57 4.42 2.73 -77.68
CA GLY A 57 3.15 2.03 -77.62
C GLY A 57 3.23 0.68 -76.93
N ILE A 58 4.37 -0.04 -77.02
CA ILE A 58 4.57 -1.29 -76.24
C ILE A 58 4.72 -0.96 -74.73
N ILE A 59 5.45 0.12 -74.40
CA ILE A 59 5.64 0.56 -73.01
C ILE A 59 4.26 0.94 -72.39
N SER A 60 3.41 1.69 -73.11
CA SER A 60 2.07 2.05 -72.61
C SER A 60 1.21 0.79 -72.39
N LEU A 61 1.25 -0.18 -73.32
CA LEU A 61 0.53 -1.45 -73.10
C LEU A 61 1.00 -2.19 -71.82
N ILE A 62 2.30 -2.25 -71.61
CA ILE A 62 2.85 -2.90 -70.41
C ILE A 62 2.40 -2.15 -69.15
N LEU A 63 2.45 -0.81 -69.13
CA LEU A 63 1.99 -0.01 -67.99
C LEU A 63 0.49 -0.21 -67.74
N GLN A 64 -0.34 -0.29 -68.78
CA GLN A 64 -1.78 -0.52 -68.65
C GLN A 64 -2.08 -1.93 -68.13
N ILE A 65 -1.36 -2.96 -68.62
CA ILE A 65 -1.47 -4.30 -68.05
C ILE A 65 -1.09 -4.32 -66.58
N LEU A 66 0.01 -3.65 -66.21
CA LEU A 66 0.47 -3.59 -64.82
C LEU A 66 -0.53 -2.84 -63.94
N ALA A 67 -1.15 -1.76 -64.44
CA ALA A 67 -2.20 -1.03 -63.74
C ALA A 67 -3.43 -1.91 -63.47
N VAL A 68 -3.89 -2.70 -64.48
CA VAL A 68 -5.01 -3.63 -64.29
C VAL A 68 -4.68 -4.74 -63.31
N VAL A 69 -3.46 -5.24 -63.30
CA VAL A 69 -3.01 -6.25 -62.32
C VAL A 69 -3.00 -5.68 -60.92
N LEU A 70 -2.39 -4.50 -60.73
CA LEU A 70 -2.35 -3.85 -59.42
C LEU A 70 -3.74 -3.45 -58.89
N LEU A 71 -4.60 -2.95 -59.79
CA LEU A 71 -5.99 -2.64 -59.45
C LEU A 71 -6.76 -3.90 -59.00
N SER A 72 -6.60 -4.98 -59.74
CA SER A 72 -7.22 -6.27 -59.41
C SER A 72 -6.72 -6.84 -58.11
N LEU A 73 -5.41 -6.71 -57.81
CA LEU A 73 -4.83 -7.11 -56.55
C LEU A 73 -5.28 -6.20 -55.43
N GLY A 74 -5.38 -4.87 -55.65
CA GLY A 74 -5.89 -3.94 -54.65
C GLY A 74 -7.35 -4.24 -54.25
N ILE A 75 -8.21 -4.57 -55.23
CA ILE A 75 -9.61 -4.98 -54.98
C ILE A 75 -9.66 -6.34 -54.28
N ALA A 76 -8.78 -7.28 -54.62
CA ALA A 76 -8.72 -8.60 -54.00
C ALA A 76 -8.19 -8.53 -52.54
N HIS A 77 -7.57 -7.41 -52.14
CA HIS A 77 -7.08 -7.12 -50.81
C HIS A 77 -6.23 -8.28 -50.26
N PRO A 78 -5.00 -8.46 -50.73
CA PRO A 78 -4.10 -9.51 -50.22
C PRO A 78 -3.66 -9.20 -48.83
N VAL A 79 -3.82 -10.14 -47.91
CA VAL A 79 -3.37 -10.06 -46.53
C VAL A 79 -2.28 -11.10 -46.32
N PHE A 80 -1.14 -10.66 -45.75
CA PHE A 80 -0.04 -11.54 -45.43
C PHE A 80 -0.07 -11.87 -43.95
N THR A 81 -0.12 -13.14 -43.60
CA THR A 81 0.06 -13.61 -42.24
C THR A 81 1.56 -13.57 -41.91
N MET A 82 1.94 -12.85 -40.87
CA MET A 82 3.33 -12.77 -40.35
C MET A 82 3.33 -13.36 -38.95
N PRO A 83 4.07 -14.44 -38.68
CA PRO A 83 4.24 -14.98 -37.35
C PRO A 83 4.85 -13.96 -36.44
N GLY A 84 4.32 -13.80 -35.21
CA GLY A 84 4.84 -12.87 -34.21
C GLY A 84 4.32 -11.44 -34.28
N MET A 85 3.31 -11.12 -35.14
CA MET A 85 2.63 -9.82 -35.15
C MET A 85 1.15 -9.99 -34.85
N ALA A 86 0.67 -9.38 -33.77
CA ALA A 86 -0.74 -9.35 -33.42
C ALA A 86 -1.40 -8.03 -33.87
N GLU A 87 -2.70 -8.08 -34.16
CA GLU A 87 -3.52 -6.88 -34.39
C GLU A 87 -3.96 -6.23 -33.09
N ARG A 88 -4.00 -7.03 -32.04
CA ARG A 88 -4.49 -6.62 -30.72
C ARG A 88 -3.59 -7.18 -29.65
N TYR A 89 -3.13 -6.30 -28.77
CA TYR A 89 -2.30 -6.63 -27.63
C TYR A 89 -3.03 -6.33 -26.35
N THR A 90 -3.04 -7.27 -25.42
CA THR A 90 -3.37 -7.01 -24.03
C THR A 90 -2.12 -7.22 -23.21
N PHE A 91 -1.58 -6.16 -22.66
CA PHE A 91 -0.45 -6.21 -21.74
C PHE A 91 -0.98 -6.40 -20.31
N VAL A 92 -0.51 -7.43 -19.65
CA VAL A 92 -0.70 -7.63 -18.21
C VAL A 92 0.63 -7.38 -17.55
N LEU A 93 0.73 -6.29 -16.82
CA LEU A 93 1.93 -5.90 -16.09
C LEU A 93 1.76 -6.29 -14.64
N ASP A 94 2.62 -7.17 -14.17
CA ASP A 94 2.73 -7.51 -12.76
C ASP A 94 3.27 -6.30 -12.00
N CYS A 95 2.49 -5.84 -11.02
CA CYS A 95 2.84 -4.72 -10.15
C CYS A 95 3.08 -5.20 -8.71
N SER A 96 3.36 -6.49 -8.49
CA SER A 96 3.67 -7.03 -7.16
C SER A 96 4.97 -6.47 -6.58
N GLY A 97 5.16 -6.66 -5.28
CA GLY A 97 6.33 -6.17 -4.56
C GLY A 97 7.65 -6.67 -5.12
N SER A 98 7.72 -7.93 -5.55
CA SER A 98 8.91 -8.56 -6.11
C SER A 98 9.39 -7.93 -7.42
N MET A 99 8.51 -7.24 -8.13
CA MET A 99 8.89 -6.49 -9.34
C MET A 99 9.78 -5.27 -9.07
N GLN A 100 9.96 -4.88 -7.81
CA GLN A 100 10.88 -3.82 -7.39
C GLN A 100 12.32 -4.31 -7.22
N ILE A 101 12.58 -5.61 -7.33
CA ILE A 101 13.92 -6.18 -7.29
C ILE A 101 14.78 -5.61 -8.42
N GLU A 102 15.98 -5.12 -8.07
CA GLU A 102 16.87 -4.46 -9.00
C GLU A 102 17.94 -5.40 -9.55
N ASN A 103 18.20 -5.27 -10.84
CA ASN A 103 19.33 -5.88 -11.52
C ASN A 103 20.13 -4.80 -12.25
N ASN A 104 21.39 -4.59 -11.87
CA ASN A 104 22.27 -3.56 -12.42
C ASN A 104 21.71 -2.13 -12.35
N GLY A 105 20.87 -1.82 -11.32
CA GLY A 105 20.30 -0.50 -11.11
C GLY A 105 19.01 -0.23 -11.90
N GLU A 106 18.39 -1.25 -12.50
CA GLU A 106 17.09 -1.20 -13.14
C GLU A 106 16.17 -2.24 -12.49
N SER A 107 14.97 -1.83 -12.06
CA SER A 107 14.01 -2.75 -11.46
C SER A 107 13.40 -3.70 -12.50
N ARG A 108 12.94 -4.88 -12.08
CA ARG A 108 12.18 -5.79 -12.95
C ARG A 108 10.95 -5.10 -13.54
N PHE A 109 10.33 -4.21 -12.76
CA PHE A 109 9.19 -3.40 -13.21
C PHE A 109 9.56 -2.48 -14.36
N ASP A 110 10.70 -1.77 -14.26
CA ASP A 110 11.17 -0.88 -15.32
C ASP A 110 11.60 -1.65 -16.57
N GLN A 111 12.22 -2.83 -16.40
CA GLN A 111 12.52 -3.74 -17.53
C GLN A 111 11.26 -4.21 -18.23
N ALA A 112 10.19 -4.55 -17.47
CA ALA A 112 8.90 -4.92 -18.03
C ALA A 112 8.29 -3.75 -18.83
N LYS A 113 8.29 -2.54 -18.26
CA LYS A 113 7.81 -1.32 -18.96
C LYS A 113 8.60 -1.06 -20.24
N SER A 114 9.92 -1.18 -20.20
CA SER A 114 10.77 -1.01 -21.37
C SER A 114 10.43 -2.01 -22.47
N ARG A 115 10.25 -3.29 -22.14
CA ARG A 115 9.85 -4.32 -23.09
C ARG A 115 8.46 -4.08 -23.68
N ILE A 116 7.48 -3.64 -22.87
CA ILE A 116 6.15 -3.26 -23.36
C ILE A 116 6.27 -2.10 -24.35
N ALA A 117 7.05 -1.07 -24.00
CA ALA A 117 7.26 0.09 -24.87
C ALA A 117 7.90 -0.30 -26.20
N ASP A 118 8.86 -1.21 -26.22
CA ASP A 118 9.48 -1.73 -27.45
C ASP A 118 8.46 -2.45 -28.33
N ILE A 119 7.56 -3.26 -27.74
CA ILE A 119 6.50 -3.97 -28.48
C ILE A 119 5.51 -2.96 -29.05
N VAL A 120 5.05 -1.97 -28.26
CA VAL A 120 4.14 -0.92 -28.72
C VAL A 120 4.75 -0.15 -29.90
N ASN A 121 6.01 0.26 -29.79
CA ASN A 121 6.71 0.98 -30.86
C ASN A 121 6.92 0.12 -32.12
N GLY A 122 7.21 -1.17 -31.94
CA GLY A 122 7.42 -2.12 -33.03
C GLY A 122 6.14 -2.66 -33.67
N SER A 123 4.97 -2.42 -33.07
CA SER A 123 3.68 -2.91 -33.58
C SER A 123 3.24 -2.22 -34.88
N VAL A 124 2.36 -2.87 -35.63
CA VAL A 124 1.81 -2.33 -36.89
C VAL A 124 0.89 -1.15 -36.58
N ASP A 125 0.88 -0.15 -37.49
CA ASP A 125 -0.04 0.99 -37.37
C ASP A 125 -1.51 0.52 -37.39
N GLY A 126 -2.26 0.96 -36.40
CA GLY A 126 -3.67 0.54 -36.22
C GLY A 126 -3.84 -0.65 -35.27
N SER A 127 -2.78 -1.23 -34.74
CA SER A 127 -2.89 -2.19 -33.64
C SER A 127 -3.64 -1.60 -32.45
N ALA A 128 -4.44 -2.40 -31.79
CA ALA A 128 -5.19 -2.00 -30.60
C ALA A 128 -4.50 -2.54 -29.34
N PHE A 129 -4.49 -1.75 -28.28
CA PHE A 129 -3.80 -2.06 -27.02
C PHE A 129 -4.75 -1.94 -25.84
N ASN A 130 -4.66 -2.87 -24.91
CA ASN A 130 -5.14 -2.78 -23.55
C ASN A 130 -3.94 -2.88 -22.60
N LEU A 131 -3.99 -2.18 -21.47
CA LEU A 131 -3.03 -2.32 -20.39
C LEU A 131 -3.79 -2.67 -19.11
N VAL A 132 -3.39 -3.77 -18.48
CA VAL A 132 -3.89 -4.22 -17.18
C VAL A 132 -2.71 -4.24 -16.23
N CYS A 133 -2.76 -3.41 -15.20
CA CYS A 133 -1.77 -3.39 -14.13
C CYS A 133 -2.31 -4.23 -12.96
N ALA A 134 -1.68 -5.36 -12.70
CA ALA A 134 -2.04 -6.28 -11.63
C ALA A 134 -1.28 -5.89 -10.35
N GLY A 135 -1.95 -5.24 -9.41
CA GLY A 135 -1.44 -4.80 -8.12
C GLY A 135 -2.48 -5.05 -7.03
N ASP A 136 -2.42 -4.33 -5.91
CA ASP A 136 -3.43 -4.37 -4.84
C ASP A 136 -4.84 -4.18 -5.37
N VAL A 137 -4.97 -3.31 -6.34
CA VAL A 137 -6.19 -3.08 -7.12
C VAL A 137 -5.81 -3.24 -8.59
N THR A 138 -6.42 -4.19 -9.26
CA THR A 138 -6.23 -4.35 -10.72
C THR A 138 -6.74 -3.11 -11.42
N THR A 139 -5.82 -2.35 -12.03
CA THR A 139 -6.14 -1.17 -12.80
C THR A 139 -6.19 -1.50 -14.28
N ILE A 140 -7.30 -1.14 -14.93
CA ILE A 140 -7.55 -1.42 -16.34
C ILE A 140 -7.61 -0.11 -17.09
N TYR A 141 -6.82 -0.02 -18.13
CA TYR A 141 -6.85 1.09 -19.05
C TYR A 141 -7.58 0.70 -20.34
N GLU A 142 -8.50 1.55 -20.74
CA GLU A 142 -9.37 1.30 -21.90
C GLU A 142 -8.58 1.06 -23.19
N GLN A 143 -9.19 0.27 -24.09
CA GLN A 143 -8.65 -0.02 -25.41
C GLN A 143 -8.34 1.27 -26.19
N THR A 144 -7.11 1.36 -26.70
CA THR A 144 -6.67 2.46 -27.55
C THR A 144 -5.82 1.94 -28.72
N SER A 145 -5.85 2.65 -29.84
CA SER A 145 -4.92 2.43 -30.95
C SER A 145 -3.84 3.54 -31.03
N ASP A 146 -3.86 4.43 -30.08
CA ASP A 146 -2.87 5.52 -29.94
C ASP A 146 -1.68 5.03 -29.09
N LYS A 147 -0.54 4.84 -29.76
CA LYS A 147 0.71 4.39 -29.13
C LYS A 147 1.18 5.34 -28.02
N ASP A 148 1.13 6.65 -28.29
CA ASP A 148 1.58 7.66 -27.31
C ASP A 148 0.71 7.63 -26.05
N ARG A 149 -0.59 7.35 -26.23
CA ARG A 149 -1.51 7.19 -25.11
C ARG A 149 -1.17 5.99 -24.23
N VAL A 150 -0.87 4.83 -24.84
CA VAL A 150 -0.45 3.62 -24.10
C VAL A 150 0.84 3.87 -23.34
N LEU A 151 1.83 4.47 -23.98
CA LEU A 151 3.11 4.79 -23.35
C LEU A 151 2.92 5.75 -22.16
N SER A 152 2.07 6.76 -22.30
CA SER A 152 1.74 7.68 -21.20
C SER A 152 1.05 6.97 -20.03
N LEU A 153 0.19 5.98 -20.28
CA LEU A 153 -0.46 5.18 -19.24
C LEU A 153 0.53 4.24 -18.56
N LEU A 154 1.43 3.66 -19.34
CA LEU A 154 2.51 2.82 -18.83
C LEU A 154 3.46 3.58 -17.92
N ASP A 155 3.77 4.84 -18.24
CA ASP A 155 4.59 5.71 -17.40
C ASP A 155 3.94 6.02 -16.04
N GLN A 156 2.60 6.07 -15.98
CA GLN A 156 1.85 6.31 -14.75
C GLN A 156 1.75 5.06 -13.86
N ALA A 157 1.98 3.86 -14.42
CA ALA A 157 1.96 2.63 -13.64
C ALA A 157 3.09 2.63 -12.60
N GLN A 158 2.75 2.24 -11.37
CA GLN A 158 3.67 2.14 -10.24
C GLN A 158 3.61 0.71 -9.67
N PRO A 159 4.74 0.18 -9.16
CA PRO A 159 4.73 -1.09 -8.46
C PRO A 159 4.05 -0.91 -7.09
N ALA A 160 3.36 -1.94 -6.64
CA ALA A 160 2.84 -2.05 -5.29
C ALA A 160 3.89 -2.64 -4.32
N TYR A 161 3.55 -2.71 -3.05
CA TYR A 161 4.38 -3.35 -2.03
C TYR A 161 3.75 -4.66 -1.52
N THR A 162 2.80 -5.18 -2.26
CA THR A 162 1.95 -6.30 -1.85
C THR A 162 2.02 -7.44 -2.84
N GLN A 163 1.47 -8.57 -2.43
CA GLN A 163 1.27 -9.71 -3.30
C GLN A 163 0.09 -9.45 -4.24
N THR A 164 0.21 -9.92 -5.49
CA THR A 164 -0.82 -9.74 -6.51
C THR A 164 -1.53 -11.06 -6.84
N ASP A 165 -2.86 -11.04 -6.93
CA ASP A 165 -3.62 -12.14 -7.53
C ASP A 165 -3.64 -12.00 -9.06
N MET A 166 -2.72 -12.71 -9.70
CA MET A 166 -2.57 -12.70 -11.15
C MET A 166 -3.75 -13.37 -11.87
N THR A 167 -4.47 -14.27 -11.20
CA THR A 167 -5.59 -15.01 -11.78
C THR A 167 -6.69 -14.09 -12.23
N ASP A 168 -7.08 -13.14 -11.39
CA ASP A 168 -8.14 -12.18 -11.71
C ASP A 168 -7.72 -11.24 -12.85
N ALA A 169 -6.48 -10.74 -12.83
CA ALA A 169 -5.95 -9.88 -13.89
C ALA A 169 -5.92 -10.60 -15.25
N LEU A 170 -5.53 -11.87 -15.28
CA LEU A 170 -5.49 -12.67 -16.51
C LEU A 170 -6.87 -13.02 -17.03
N ASN A 171 -7.82 -13.41 -16.17
CA ASN A 171 -9.21 -13.64 -16.55
C ASN A 171 -9.82 -12.39 -17.18
N TYR A 172 -9.58 -11.24 -16.57
CA TYR A 172 -10.06 -9.96 -17.08
C TYR A 172 -9.42 -9.61 -18.43
N ALA A 173 -8.12 -9.80 -18.57
CA ALA A 173 -7.39 -9.55 -19.81
C ALA A 173 -7.92 -10.40 -20.97
N GLN A 174 -8.35 -11.64 -20.71
CA GLN A 174 -8.96 -12.51 -21.71
C GLN A 174 -10.36 -12.05 -22.16
N GLU A 175 -11.13 -11.46 -21.25
CA GLU A 175 -12.46 -10.95 -21.59
C GLU A 175 -12.42 -9.72 -22.50
N LEU A 176 -11.38 -8.88 -22.38
CA LEU A 176 -11.28 -7.61 -23.10
C LEU A 176 -11.32 -7.73 -24.62
N PHE A 177 -10.72 -8.77 -25.21
CA PHE A 177 -10.71 -8.97 -26.66
C PHE A 177 -11.42 -10.24 -27.13
N GLY A 178 -11.88 -11.06 -26.21
CA GLY A 178 -12.47 -12.35 -26.53
C GLY A 178 -11.47 -13.34 -27.14
N GLN A 179 -11.97 -14.46 -27.65
CA GLN A 179 -11.12 -15.52 -28.23
C GLN A 179 -10.91 -15.28 -29.75
N ASN A 180 -10.21 -14.20 -30.12
CA ASN A 180 -9.85 -13.94 -31.50
C ASN A 180 -8.39 -14.38 -31.75
N THR A 181 -8.12 -15.06 -32.87
CA THR A 181 -6.80 -15.59 -33.22
C THR A 181 -5.76 -14.51 -33.52
N SER A 182 -6.18 -13.26 -33.78
CA SER A 182 -5.29 -12.11 -33.97
C SER A 182 -5.00 -11.31 -32.68
N THR A 183 -5.45 -11.81 -31.53
CA THR A 183 -5.27 -11.20 -30.22
C THR A 183 -4.20 -11.98 -29.44
N VAL A 184 -3.29 -11.29 -28.80
CA VAL A 184 -2.30 -11.86 -27.87
C VAL A 184 -2.38 -11.15 -26.53
N THR A 185 -2.34 -11.93 -25.46
CA THR A 185 -2.13 -11.43 -24.11
C THR A 185 -0.69 -11.71 -23.71
N LEU A 186 0.05 -10.65 -23.33
CA LEU A 186 1.44 -10.72 -22.90
C LEU A 186 1.48 -10.40 -21.40
N LEU A 187 1.89 -11.39 -20.61
CA LEU A 187 2.08 -11.27 -19.16
C LEU A 187 3.55 -10.98 -18.86
N PHE A 188 3.81 -9.84 -18.29
CA PHE A 188 5.13 -9.42 -17.80
C PHE A 188 5.18 -9.63 -16.29
N THR A 189 5.98 -10.58 -15.84
CA THR A 189 6.08 -10.97 -14.44
C THR A 189 7.48 -11.52 -14.15
N ASP A 190 7.85 -11.59 -12.90
CA ASP A 190 9.08 -12.25 -12.45
C ASP A 190 8.86 -13.72 -12.04
N LYS A 191 7.60 -14.19 -12.08
CA LYS A 191 7.21 -15.55 -11.72
C LYS A 191 7.24 -16.47 -12.94
N ASP A 192 7.56 -17.75 -12.71
CA ASP A 192 7.63 -18.76 -13.76
C ASP A 192 6.24 -19.38 -14.01
N TYR A 193 5.46 -18.74 -14.88
CA TYR A 193 4.19 -19.27 -15.36
C TYR A 193 4.37 -19.96 -16.72
N GLN A 194 3.59 -21.03 -16.95
CA GLN A 194 3.55 -21.64 -18.29
C GLN A 194 2.61 -20.85 -19.19
N SER A 195 3.05 -20.61 -20.43
CA SER A 195 2.19 -19.98 -21.46
C SER A 195 0.99 -20.84 -21.78
N HIS A 196 -0.22 -20.27 -21.78
CA HIS A 196 -1.49 -20.95 -22.03
C HIS A 196 -2.47 -20.05 -22.81
N ASN A 197 -3.32 -20.64 -23.65
CA ASN A 197 -4.55 -20.01 -24.19
C ASN A 197 -4.38 -18.57 -24.70
N ASN A 198 -3.45 -18.30 -25.60
CA ASN A 198 -3.13 -16.97 -26.11
C ASN A 198 -2.47 -16.02 -25.06
N VAL A 199 -2.03 -16.56 -23.93
CA VAL A 199 -1.19 -15.84 -22.96
C VAL A 199 0.25 -16.27 -23.14
N GLU A 200 1.11 -15.34 -23.54
CA GLU A 200 2.56 -15.52 -23.57
C GLU A 200 3.16 -14.88 -22.32
N VAL A 201 3.96 -15.64 -21.60
CA VAL A 201 4.62 -15.17 -20.39
C VAL A 201 6.02 -14.66 -20.72
N ILE A 202 6.26 -13.43 -20.36
CA ILE A 202 7.56 -12.76 -20.49
C ILE A 202 8.15 -12.61 -19.10
N ASN A 203 8.99 -13.55 -18.72
CA ASN A 203 9.68 -13.50 -17.43
C ASN A 203 10.78 -12.44 -17.48
N VAL A 204 10.81 -11.55 -16.47
CA VAL A 204 11.78 -10.47 -16.32
C VAL A 204 12.80 -10.72 -15.21
N SER A 205 12.68 -11.85 -14.49
CA SER A 205 13.64 -12.27 -13.45
C SER A 205 14.95 -12.73 -14.11
N ALA A 206 16.06 -12.41 -13.48
CA ALA A 206 17.40 -12.83 -13.91
C ALA A 206 18.13 -13.65 -12.82
N GLY A 207 17.43 -14.08 -11.76
CA GLY A 207 18.02 -14.81 -10.64
C GLY A 207 18.92 -13.92 -9.78
N GLU A 208 18.40 -12.78 -9.37
CA GLU A 208 19.07 -11.80 -8.52
C GLU A 208 19.23 -12.35 -7.10
N ASN A 209 20.37 -12.10 -6.48
CA ASN A 209 20.62 -12.53 -5.12
C ASN A 209 19.90 -11.60 -4.14
N ASN A 210 19.05 -12.18 -3.29
CA ASN A 210 18.30 -11.48 -2.27
C ASN A 210 18.31 -12.25 -0.95
N SER A 211 18.27 -11.50 0.16
CA SER A 211 18.16 -12.04 1.52
C SER A 211 17.23 -11.15 2.31
N ALA A 212 16.27 -11.73 3.06
CA ALA A 212 15.23 -10.97 3.73
C ALA A 212 15.17 -11.22 5.22
N ILE A 213 14.71 -10.21 5.96
CA ILE A 213 14.32 -10.30 7.38
C ILE A 213 12.79 -10.25 7.47
N TYR A 214 12.22 -11.17 8.25
CA TYR A 214 10.79 -11.22 8.51
C TYR A 214 10.48 -11.90 9.86
N ASN A 215 9.22 -11.88 10.30
CA ASN A 215 8.77 -12.48 11.56
C ASN A 215 9.60 -12.02 12.77
N VAL A 216 9.84 -10.70 12.86
CA VAL A 216 10.54 -10.11 13.98
C VAL A 216 9.63 -10.13 15.21
N SER A 217 10.15 -10.64 16.33
CA SER A 217 9.44 -10.71 17.60
C SER A 217 10.37 -10.38 18.77
N TYR A 218 9.79 -9.97 19.88
CA TYR A 218 10.54 -9.69 21.08
C TYR A 218 9.81 -10.16 22.35
N THR A 219 10.57 -10.37 23.41
CA THR A 219 10.05 -10.71 24.74
C THR A 219 10.83 -9.91 25.79
N MET A 220 10.11 -9.19 26.64
CA MET A 220 10.69 -8.55 27.82
C MET A 220 10.69 -9.56 28.97
N ASN A 221 11.83 -9.74 29.62
CA ASN A 221 12.02 -10.67 30.72
C ASN A 221 12.46 -9.91 31.97
N GLU A 222 11.78 -10.16 33.07
CA GLU A 222 12.17 -9.65 34.40
C GLU A 222 12.43 -10.84 35.31
N SER A 223 13.66 -10.96 35.82
CA SER A 223 14.03 -12.02 36.72
C SER A 223 15.03 -11.51 37.77
N GLY A 224 14.68 -11.65 39.06
CA GLY A 224 15.57 -11.30 40.16
C GLY A 224 15.95 -9.82 40.28
N GLY A 225 15.18 -8.92 39.63
CA GLY A 225 15.45 -7.46 39.62
C GLY A 225 16.35 -7.02 38.47
N GLU A 226 16.69 -7.94 37.53
CA GLU A 226 17.34 -7.62 36.27
C GLU A 226 16.30 -7.70 35.16
N SER A 227 16.27 -6.68 34.31
CA SER A 227 15.40 -6.62 33.13
C SER A 227 16.21 -6.92 31.87
N SER A 228 15.68 -7.73 30.97
CA SER A 228 16.31 -8.02 29.67
C SER A 228 15.28 -8.13 28.57
N MET A 229 15.72 -7.89 27.34
CA MET A 229 14.90 -8.07 26.14
C MET A 229 15.55 -9.13 25.22
N THR A 230 14.79 -10.11 24.81
CA THR A 230 15.18 -11.06 23.78
C THR A 230 14.50 -10.68 22.49
N VAL A 231 15.27 -10.47 21.41
CA VAL A 231 14.76 -10.18 20.05
C VAL A 231 15.11 -11.34 19.15
N SER A 232 14.15 -11.81 18.36
CA SER A 232 14.32 -12.87 17.39
C SER A 232 13.81 -12.40 16.02
N ALA A 233 14.55 -12.72 14.97
CA ALA A 233 14.20 -12.44 13.59
C ALA A 233 14.50 -13.63 12.69
N ASN A 234 13.63 -13.93 11.74
CA ASN A 234 13.89 -14.90 10.71
C ASN A 234 14.66 -14.26 9.56
N VAL A 235 15.66 -14.98 9.06
CA VAL A 235 16.51 -14.55 7.94
C VAL A 235 16.57 -15.67 6.91
N THR A 236 16.39 -15.34 5.64
CA THR A 236 16.46 -16.31 4.53
C THR A 236 17.22 -15.70 3.36
N SER A 237 18.12 -16.50 2.75
CA SER A 237 18.74 -16.17 1.46
C SER A 237 18.10 -17.02 0.37
N TYR A 238 17.75 -16.42 -0.78
CA TYR A 238 16.89 -17.08 -1.77
C TYR A 238 17.66 -17.73 -2.92
N GLU A 239 18.67 -17.05 -3.47
CA GLU A 239 19.34 -17.56 -4.68
C GLU A 239 20.60 -18.39 -4.39
N SER A 240 21.34 -18.06 -3.34
CA SER A 240 22.56 -18.74 -2.94
C SER A 240 22.72 -18.84 -1.43
N ASP A 241 23.59 -19.72 -0.96
CA ASP A 241 24.04 -19.72 0.42
C ASP A 241 24.72 -18.40 0.75
N ALA A 242 24.41 -17.80 1.89
CA ALA A 242 24.97 -16.52 2.30
C ALA A 242 25.45 -16.53 3.75
N GLU A 243 26.56 -15.85 4.00
CA GLU A 243 27.01 -15.47 5.34
C GLU A 243 26.57 -14.02 5.57
N LEU A 244 25.58 -13.83 6.44
CA LEU A 244 24.93 -12.55 6.66
C LEU A 244 25.30 -12.00 8.03
N THR A 245 25.55 -10.70 8.06
CA THR A 245 25.81 -9.94 9.29
C THR A 245 24.52 -9.20 9.68
N VAL A 246 23.85 -9.70 10.71
CA VAL A 246 22.59 -9.12 11.19
C VAL A 246 22.87 -8.23 12.39
N THR A 247 22.42 -6.98 12.34
CA THR A 247 22.59 -5.99 13.41
C THR A 247 21.23 -5.65 14.02
N LEU A 248 21.16 -5.73 15.35
CA LEU A 248 20.08 -5.17 16.16
C LEU A 248 20.52 -3.79 16.66
N SER A 249 19.73 -2.76 16.42
CA SER A 249 19.91 -1.41 16.97
C SER A 249 18.70 -1.08 17.85
N VAL A 250 18.91 -0.85 19.15
CA VAL A 250 17.86 -0.54 20.13
C VAL A 250 18.00 0.89 20.59
N VAL A 251 16.91 1.64 20.53
CA VAL A 251 16.78 3.01 21.03
C VAL A 251 15.98 2.96 22.33
N SER A 252 16.55 3.50 23.40
CA SER A 252 15.91 3.60 24.72
C SER A 252 16.31 4.91 25.38
N GLY A 253 15.32 5.75 25.73
CA GLY A 253 15.57 7.05 26.37
C GLY A 253 16.50 7.96 25.55
N GLY A 254 16.44 7.91 24.22
CA GLY A 254 17.29 8.68 23.31
C GLY A 254 18.73 8.16 23.17
N GLN A 255 19.06 7.02 23.78
CA GLN A 255 20.36 6.35 23.59
C GLN A 255 20.19 5.14 22.68
N THR A 256 21.19 4.91 21.82
CA THR A 256 21.20 3.78 20.90
C THR A 256 22.26 2.77 21.30
N SER A 257 21.90 1.50 21.39
CA SER A 257 22.81 0.37 21.57
C SER A 257 22.73 -0.56 20.36
N GLU A 258 23.87 -1.11 19.94
CA GLU A 258 23.93 -2.02 18.80
C GLU A 258 24.55 -3.36 19.18
N GLN A 259 23.99 -4.45 18.66
CA GLN A 259 24.54 -5.80 18.73
C GLN A 259 24.52 -6.43 17.34
N THR A 260 25.52 -7.27 17.06
CA THR A 260 25.68 -7.90 15.75
C THR A 260 25.89 -9.39 15.91
N VAL A 261 25.21 -10.16 15.07
CA VAL A 261 25.31 -11.63 15.00
C VAL A 261 25.54 -12.05 13.55
N ASN A 262 26.45 -13.01 13.33
CA ASN A 262 26.65 -13.60 12.03
C ASN A 262 25.74 -14.82 11.88
N VAL A 263 25.02 -14.90 10.77
CA VAL A 263 24.08 -15.96 10.43
C VAL A 263 24.50 -16.61 9.12
N THR A 264 24.73 -17.90 9.14
CA THR A 264 24.88 -18.70 7.91
C THR A 264 23.49 -19.06 7.42
N ALA A 265 23.07 -18.51 6.30
CA ALA A 265 21.77 -18.75 5.69
C ALA A 265 21.93 -19.62 4.43
N PRO A 266 21.68 -20.95 4.52
CA PRO A 266 21.63 -21.80 3.35
C PRO A 266 20.48 -21.37 2.43
N ARG A 267 20.67 -21.58 1.14
CA ARG A 267 19.68 -21.21 0.12
C ARG A 267 18.30 -21.79 0.43
N LEU A 268 17.28 -20.93 0.47
CA LEU A 268 15.88 -21.26 0.73
C LEU A 268 15.60 -21.86 2.13
N GLU A 269 16.57 -21.82 3.04
CA GLU A 269 16.37 -22.24 4.41
C GLU A 269 16.28 -21.03 5.34
N THR A 270 15.28 -21.04 6.21
CA THR A 270 15.13 -20.00 7.23
C THR A 270 16.05 -20.25 8.41
N GLN A 271 16.80 -19.25 8.78
CA GLN A 271 17.62 -19.22 9.99
C GLN A 271 17.09 -18.15 10.94
N GLN A 272 17.35 -18.33 12.24
CA GLN A 272 16.92 -17.36 13.24
C GLN A 272 18.13 -16.60 13.80
N ALA A 273 18.09 -15.26 13.67
CA ALA A 273 18.96 -14.38 14.42
C ALA A 273 18.33 -14.08 15.77
N THR A 274 19.05 -14.31 16.87
CA THR A 274 18.58 -14.05 18.23
C THR A 274 19.56 -13.13 18.96
N PHE A 275 19.03 -12.12 19.65
CA PHE A 275 19.77 -11.13 20.41
C PHE A 275 19.25 -11.09 21.85
N GLU A 276 20.15 -10.94 22.81
CA GLU A 276 19.83 -10.73 24.21
C GLU A 276 20.38 -9.37 24.65
N VAL A 277 19.48 -8.46 25.03
CA VAL A 277 19.83 -7.11 25.51
C VAL A 277 19.59 -7.07 27.01
N SER A 278 20.65 -6.90 27.80
CA SER A 278 20.58 -6.80 29.25
C SER A 278 20.34 -5.37 29.72
N ASP A 279 19.88 -5.20 30.95
CA ASP A 279 19.68 -3.91 31.64
C ASP A 279 18.69 -2.97 30.88
N ILE A 280 17.66 -3.56 30.24
CA ILE A 280 16.63 -2.82 29.52
C ILE A 280 15.25 -3.15 30.06
N SER A 281 14.59 -2.18 30.66
CA SER A 281 13.20 -2.29 31.14
C SER A 281 12.19 -1.69 30.17
N ARG A 282 12.65 -0.84 29.23
CA ARG A 282 11.83 -0.14 28.25
C ARG A 282 12.66 0.18 27.02
N PHE A 283 12.03 0.19 25.86
CA PHE A 283 12.62 0.68 24.61
C PHE A 283 11.67 1.64 23.90
N ASP A 284 12.20 2.52 23.05
CA ASP A 284 11.42 3.40 22.19
C ASP A 284 11.17 2.74 20.85
N SER A 285 12.24 2.21 20.27
CA SER A 285 12.18 1.38 19.03
C SER A 285 13.40 0.46 18.96
N PHE A 286 13.29 -0.58 18.16
CA PHE A 286 14.45 -1.32 17.72
C PHE A 286 14.34 -1.68 16.23
N THR A 287 15.50 -1.78 15.57
CA THR A 287 15.62 -2.16 14.16
C THR A 287 16.53 -3.37 14.05
N VAL A 288 16.07 -4.39 13.35
CA VAL A 288 16.91 -5.51 12.90
C VAL A 288 17.20 -5.32 11.42
N ARG A 289 18.48 -5.39 11.02
CA ARG A 289 18.89 -5.20 9.63
C ARG A 289 19.99 -6.18 9.20
N ILE A 290 19.95 -6.55 7.93
CA ILE A 290 21.08 -7.18 7.22
C ILE A 290 22.02 -6.07 6.77
N ASN A 291 23.33 -6.24 6.96
CA ASN A 291 24.31 -5.22 6.60
C ASN A 291 24.76 -5.31 5.13
N GLU A 292 24.70 -6.49 4.56
CA GLU A 292 25.01 -6.76 3.17
C GLU A 292 23.97 -6.10 2.24
N GLN A 293 24.43 -5.56 1.12
CA GLN A 293 23.57 -5.03 0.07
C GLN A 293 23.23 -6.13 -0.92
N ASP A 294 22.00 -6.21 -1.31
CA ASP A 294 21.47 -7.15 -2.28
C ASP A 294 20.51 -6.48 -3.27
N ALA A 295 19.69 -7.27 -3.94
CA ALA A 295 18.81 -6.79 -5.01
C ALA A 295 17.54 -6.07 -4.52
N LEU A 296 17.19 -6.17 -3.22
CA LEU A 296 15.99 -5.53 -2.66
C LEU A 296 16.26 -4.94 -1.27
N ALA A 297 16.45 -3.63 -1.19
CA ALA A 297 16.73 -2.97 0.08
C ALA A 297 15.53 -2.89 1.04
N LEU A 298 14.30 -3.10 0.55
CA LEU A 298 13.06 -2.92 1.30
C LEU A 298 12.83 -4.02 2.36
N ASP A 299 13.38 -5.21 2.17
CA ASP A 299 13.24 -6.36 3.06
C ASP A 299 14.50 -6.64 3.91
N ASN A 300 15.53 -5.79 3.76
CA ASN A 300 16.77 -5.87 4.52
C ASN A 300 16.65 -5.32 5.95
N SER A 301 15.56 -4.68 6.32
CA SER A 301 15.36 -4.13 7.67
C SER A 301 13.92 -4.13 8.11
N VAL A 302 13.71 -4.38 9.40
CA VAL A 302 12.41 -4.29 10.07
C VAL A 302 12.58 -3.49 11.34
N THR A 303 11.70 -2.50 11.54
CA THR A 303 11.67 -1.68 12.76
C THR A 303 10.42 -1.98 13.57
N VAL A 304 10.58 -2.10 14.87
CA VAL A 304 9.48 -2.27 15.83
C VAL A 304 9.49 -1.08 16.78
N TYR A 305 8.36 -0.41 16.91
CA TYR A 305 8.16 0.66 17.86
C TYR A 305 7.48 0.14 19.11
N SER A 306 7.83 0.68 20.28
CA SER A 306 7.02 0.50 21.47
C SER A 306 5.69 1.23 21.28
N VAL A 307 4.62 0.68 21.83
CA VAL A 307 3.27 1.28 21.74
C VAL A 307 3.27 2.69 22.35
N ASP A 308 4.07 2.92 23.39
CA ASP A 308 4.16 4.19 24.12
C ASP A 308 5.44 4.99 23.81
N ALA A 309 6.15 4.66 22.75
CA ALA A 309 7.50 5.20 22.45
C ALA A 309 7.58 6.72 22.39
N ALA A 310 6.52 7.40 21.98
CA ALA A 310 6.51 8.84 21.74
C ALA A 310 5.63 9.62 22.71
N ASN A 311 5.00 8.96 23.70
CA ASN A 311 3.98 9.62 24.53
C ASN A 311 4.47 9.90 25.95
N THR A 312 4.62 11.19 26.27
CA THR A 312 4.67 11.68 27.64
C THR A 312 3.28 12.23 27.98
N TYR A 313 2.72 11.76 29.08
CA TYR A 313 1.36 12.14 29.47
C TYR A 313 1.39 13.26 30.49
N THR A 314 0.84 14.42 30.14
CA THR A 314 0.66 15.53 31.07
C THR A 314 -0.32 15.14 32.16
N THR A 315 0.08 15.29 33.41
CA THR A 315 -0.71 14.90 34.59
C THR A 315 -0.79 16.05 35.58
N LEU A 316 -1.99 16.43 35.98
CA LEU A 316 -2.21 17.36 37.07
C LEU A 316 -2.44 16.61 38.37
N LEU A 317 -1.61 16.82 39.39
CA LEU A 317 -1.79 16.31 40.74
C LEU A 317 -2.12 17.47 41.68
N VAL A 318 -3.30 17.44 42.29
CA VAL A 318 -3.70 18.42 43.31
C VAL A 318 -3.65 17.77 44.69
N LEU A 319 -2.92 18.36 45.62
CA LEU A 319 -2.76 17.88 46.99
C LEU A 319 -3.59 18.73 47.93
N GLY A 320 -4.42 18.12 48.77
CA GLY A 320 -5.18 18.78 49.80
C GLY A 320 -4.32 19.28 50.97
N GLU A 321 -4.84 20.19 51.79
CA GLU A 321 -4.10 20.85 52.89
C GLU A 321 -3.44 19.88 53.89
N THR A 322 -4.01 18.69 54.06
CA THR A 322 -3.49 17.67 54.98
C THR A 322 -2.19 17.00 54.50
N ASP A 323 -1.87 17.12 53.21
CA ASP A 323 -0.68 16.52 52.61
C ASP A 323 0.49 17.52 52.48
N GLU A 324 0.24 18.85 52.59
CA GLU A 324 1.30 19.88 52.47
C GLU A 324 2.36 19.78 53.57
N ASP A 325 1.95 19.45 54.78
CA ASP A 325 2.84 19.36 55.98
C ASP A 325 3.36 17.93 56.23
N ASP A 326 2.83 16.91 55.57
CA ASP A 326 3.15 15.49 55.82
C ASP A 326 4.10 14.92 54.79
N SER A 327 5.40 15.18 54.98
CA SER A 327 6.47 14.64 54.09
C SER A 327 6.56 13.09 54.07
N VAL A 328 5.73 12.41 54.83
CA VAL A 328 5.66 10.93 54.93
C VAL A 328 4.24 10.41 54.75
N GLY A 329 3.29 11.27 54.39
CA GLY A 329 1.89 10.91 54.16
C GLY A 329 1.64 10.19 52.81
N GLY A 330 0.40 9.73 52.65
CA GLY A 330 -0.03 9.01 51.45
C GLY A 330 0.15 9.80 50.16
N GLY A 331 -0.02 11.12 50.18
CA GLY A 331 0.18 12.00 49.04
C GLY A 331 1.66 12.04 48.60
N PHE A 332 2.61 12.01 49.50
CA PHE A 332 4.04 11.94 49.21
C PHE A 332 4.40 10.63 48.44
N TYR A 333 3.86 9.48 48.87
CA TYR A 333 4.11 8.22 48.21
C TYR A 333 3.49 8.20 46.79
N LEU A 334 2.28 8.74 46.66
CA LEU A 334 1.60 8.84 45.36
C LEU A 334 2.41 9.75 44.40
N GLN A 335 2.76 10.96 44.80
CA GLN A 335 3.56 11.89 44.02
C GLN A 335 4.91 11.28 43.60
N SER A 336 5.62 10.68 44.57
CA SER A 336 6.95 10.08 44.31
C SER A 336 6.86 8.95 43.30
N LEU A 337 5.81 8.12 43.40
CA LEU A 337 5.59 7.03 42.47
C LEU A 337 5.25 7.53 41.06
N LEU A 338 4.31 8.48 40.93
CA LEU A 338 3.94 9.07 39.63
C LEU A 338 5.16 9.71 38.95
N GLN A 339 5.98 10.47 39.66
CA GLN A 339 7.18 11.11 39.11
C GLN A 339 8.28 10.08 38.72
N SER A 340 8.28 8.91 39.33
CA SER A 340 9.29 7.87 39.05
C SER A 340 8.98 7.05 37.78
N THR A 341 7.77 7.12 37.24
CA THR A 341 7.36 6.31 36.09
C THR A 341 8.06 6.68 34.79
N GLY A 342 8.54 7.93 34.66
CA GLY A 342 9.21 8.45 33.46
C GLY A 342 8.31 8.62 32.22
N ILE A 343 7.04 8.23 32.32
CA ILE A 343 6.04 8.42 31.24
C ILE A 343 5.06 9.56 31.56
N LEU A 344 5.05 10.06 32.81
CA LEU A 344 4.18 11.13 33.25
C LEU A 344 4.99 12.42 33.46
N GLU A 345 4.50 13.50 32.85
CA GLU A 345 4.92 14.87 33.21
C GLU A 345 3.94 15.41 34.24
N VAL A 346 4.36 15.38 35.53
CA VAL A 346 3.46 15.67 36.65
C VAL A 346 3.62 17.11 37.09
N GLU A 347 2.58 17.90 36.85
CA GLU A 347 2.39 19.22 37.49
C GLU A 347 1.70 19.04 38.82
N VAL A 348 2.29 19.60 39.89
CA VAL A 348 1.75 19.46 41.24
C VAL A 348 1.26 20.83 41.71
N LEU A 349 0.02 20.91 42.11
CA LEU A 349 -0.58 22.10 42.73
C LEU A 349 -1.05 21.74 44.13
N THR A 350 -0.87 22.70 45.05
CA THR A 350 -1.55 22.69 46.35
C THR A 350 -3.01 23.07 46.17
N GLU A 351 -3.85 22.75 47.15
CA GLU A 351 -5.25 23.17 47.18
C GLU A 351 -5.41 24.68 47.03
N GLU A 352 -4.53 25.46 47.68
CA GLU A 352 -4.58 26.93 47.61
C GLU A 352 -4.26 27.43 46.22
N GLU A 353 -3.23 26.91 45.55
CA GLU A 353 -2.86 27.25 44.18
C GLU A 353 -3.98 26.89 43.20
N TYR A 354 -4.57 25.67 43.32
CA TYR A 354 -5.70 25.26 42.53
C TYR A 354 -6.90 26.21 42.68
N ARG A 355 -7.23 26.59 43.93
CA ARG A 355 -8.33 27.53 44.17
C ARG A 355 -8.07 28.90 43.57
N GLN A 356 -6.85 29.41 43.64
CA GLN A 356 -6.46 30.69 43.05
C GLN A 356 -6.56 30.67 41.53
N GLU A 357 -6.30 29.54 40.89
CA GLU A 357 -6.27 29.42 39.45
C GLU A 357 -7.66 29.12 38.87
N TYR A 358 -8.37 28.13 39.44
CA TYR A 358 -9.63 27.59 38.85
C TYR A 358 -10.90 27.98 39.60
N MET A 359 -10.78 28.49 40.85
CA MET A 359 -11.94 28.80 41.73
C MET A 359 -11.89 30.23 42.24
N ARG A 360 -11.56 31.20 41.40
CA ARG A 360 -11.39 32.63 41.85
C ARG A 360 -12.66 33.17 42.45
N GLU A 361 -12.50 33.86 43.60
CA GLU A 361 -13.58 34.49 44.35
C GLU A 361 -14.39 35.46 43.47
N GLY A 362 -15.72 35.28 43.39
CA GLY A 362 -16.61 36.10 42.58
C GLY A 362 -16.74 35.67 41.12
N SER A 363 -16.09 34.60 40.69
CA SER A 363 -16.24 33.98 39.35
C SER A 363 -16.86 32.58 39.46
N ALA A 364 -17.50 32.10 38.43
CA ALA A 364 -17.90 30.69 38.34
C ALA A 364 -16.65 29.81 38.34
N PRO A 365 -16.66 28.65 39.04
CA PRO A 365 -15.54 27.72 39.02
C PRO A 365 -15.32 27.21 37.57
N VAL A 366 -14.06 27.05 37.19
CA VAL A 366 -13.65 26.54 35.88
C VAL A 366 -12.93 25.23 36.07
N ALA A 367 -13.31 24.20 35.34
CA ALA A 367 -12.57 22.94 35.36
C ALA A 367 -11.20 23.11 34.65
N PRO A 368 -10.12 22.51 35.16
CA PRO A 368 -8.86 22.44 34.43
C PRO A 368 -9.02 21.65 33.12
N SER A 369 -8.19 21.94 32.16
CA SER A 369 -8.20 21.25 30.84
C SER A 369 -6.79 21.12 30.26
N GLY A 370 -6.59 20.19 29.33
CA GLY A 370 -5.31 19.99 28.65
C GLY A 370 -4.41 18.93 29.27
N TYR A 371 -4.84 18.24 30.32
CA TYR A 371 -4.11 17.11 30.90
C TYR A 371 -4.74 15.78 30.51
N GLY A 372 -3.91 14.75 30.31
CA GLY A 372 -4.38 13.39 30.07
C GLY A 372 -4.88 12.70 31.33
N LEU A 373 -4.39 13.12 32.51
CA LEU A 373 -4.77 12.58 33.81
C LEU A 373 -4.87 13.70 34.84
N TYR A 374 -5.95 13.69 35.61
CA TYR A 374 -6.19 14.59 36.73
C TYR A 374 -6.29 13.75 37.99
N ILE A 375 -5.49 14.05 38.99
CA ILE A 375 -5.48 13.36 40.28
C ILE A 375 -5.74 14.37 41.39
N PHE A 376 -6.84 14.19 42.12
CA PHE A 376 -7.21 14.99 43.24
C PHE A 376 -7.06 14.15 44.51
N ASN A 377 -6.04 14.43 45.31
CA ASN A 377 -5.74 13.70 46.54
C ASN A 377 -6.17 14.51 47.77
N GLN A 378 -7.10 13.98 48.55
CA GLN A 378 -7.71 14.66 49.72
C GLN A 378 -8.23 16.07 49.40
N PHE A 379 -8.63 16.27 48.17
CA PHE A 379 -9.27 17.45 47.64
C PHE A 379 -10.29 17.06 46.58
N ASN A 380 -11.41 17.75 46.52
CA ASN A 380 -12.44 17.49 45.53
C ASN A 380 -12.76 18.78 44.76
N PRO A 381 -12.61 18.81 43.46
CA PRO A 381 -13.01 19.94 42.66
C PRO A 381 -14.56 20.10 42.69
N GLU A 382 -15.08 21.31 42.48
CA GLU A 382 -16.51 21.55 42.34
C GLU A 382 -17.10 20.98 41.08
N ILE A 383 -16.31 20.99 39.99
CA ILE A 383 -16.62 20.52 38.63
C ILE A 383 -15.49 19.61 38.15
N LEU A 384 -15.82 18.42 37.65
CA LEU A 384 -14.84 17.51 37.08
C LEU A 384 -14.32 18.02 35.73
N PRO A 385 -13.05 17.73 35.38
CA PRO A 385 -12.52 17.99 34.04
C PRO A 385 -13.33 17.31 32.93
N GLY A 386 -13.51 18.04 31.83
CA GLY A 386 -14.25 17.55 30.68
C GLY A 386 -13.43 16.68 29.71
N ASP A 387 -12.13 16.61 29.93
CA ASP A 387 -11.17 15.83 29.15
C ASP A 387 -10.31 14.96 30.09
N GLY A 388 -9.55 14.00 29.55
CA GLY A 388 -8.66 13.13 30.31
C GLY A 388 -9.36 12.17 31.29
N THR A 389 -8.57 11.41 32.03
CA THR A 389 -9.02 10.52 33.10
C THR A 389 -8.96 11.24 34.44
N VAL A 390 -9.90 10.99 35.34
CA VAL A 390 -9.97 11.62 36.65
C VAL A 390 -9.77 10.59 37.76
N TRP A 391 -8.85 10.83 38.69
CA TRP A 391 -8.72 10.05 39.91
C TRP A 391 -9.09 10.93 41.12
N LEU A 392 -10.01 10.46 41.91
CA LEU A 392 -10.39 11.03 43.18
C LEU A 392 -9.88 10.12 44.33
N VAL A 393 -8.88 10.55 45.06
CA VAL A 393 -8.22 9.77 46.10
C VAL A 393 -8.43 10.45 47.46
N GLY A 394 -8.90 9.71 48.46
CA GLY A 394 -9.23 10.28 49.74
C GLY A 394 -10.44 11.24 49.65
N LEU A 395 -11.54 10.76 49.11
CA LEU A 395 -12.74 11.53 48.86
C LEU A 395 -13.27 12.21 50.14
N GLU A 396 -13.47 13.53 50.10
CA GLU A 396 -14.10 14.27 51.21
C GLU A 396 -15.51 14.75 50.90
N SER A 397 -15.75 15.16 49.69
CA SER A 397 -17.06 15.62 49.18
C SER A 397 -17.36 15.01 47.81
N VAL A 398 -18.48 15.33 47.26
CA VAL A 398 -18.90 14.82 45.91
C VAL A 398 -18.89 15.98 44.94
N PRO A 399 -18.17 15.89 43.78
CA PRO A 399 -18.32 16.84 42.70
C PRO A 399 -19.79 16.88 42.23
N SER A 400 -20.20 18.05 41.72
CA SER A 400 -21.61 18.27 41.34
C SER A 400 -22.12 17.36 40.20
N ASP A 401 -21.19 16.87 39.39
CA ASP A 401 -21.40 16.03 38.21
C ASP A 401 -20.94 14.56 38.40
N ALA A 402 -20.65 14.15 39.63
CA ALA A 402 -20.28 12.76 39.94
C ALA A 402 -21.44 11.78 39.74
N GLY A 403 -21.13 10.55 39.34
CA GLY A 403 -22.08 9.44 39.12
C GLY A 403 -22.43 8.63 40.36
N TYR A 404 -22.21 9.16 41.58
CA TYR A 404 -22.44 8.51 42.86
C TYR A 404 -22.81 9.54 43.93
N SER A 405 -23.39 9.06 45.02
CA SER A 405 -23.63 9.84 46.21
C SER A 405 -22.82 9.32 47.38
N VAL A 406 -22.48 10.18 48.35
CA VAL A 406 -21.78 9.78 49.57
C VAL A 406 -22.71 9.84 50.77
N GLN A 407 -22.44 8.98 51.76
CA GLN A 407 -23.19 8.89 53.02
C GLN A 407 -22.35 9.35 54.22
N GLY A 408 -21.18 9.98 53.94
CA GLY A 408 -20.25 10.47 54.97
C GLY A 408 -19.21 9.46 55.39
N ALA A 409 -18.23 9.96 56.19
CA ALA A 409 -17.10 9.17 56.63
C ALA A 409 -17.54 8.08 57.63
N GLN A 410 -16.98 6.89 57.44
CA GLN A 410 -17.16 5.73 58.31
C GLN A 410 -15.80 5.43 58.95
N THR A 411 -15.67 5.72 60.25
CA THR A 411 -14.45 5.35 61.05
C THR A 411 -14.74 3.98 61.69
N LEU A 412 -13.83 3.04 61.46
CA LEU A 412 -13.94 1.69 61.99
C LEU A 412 -13.33 1.67 63.40
N GLU A 413 -13.98 0.95 64.33
CA GLU A 413 -13.48 0.80 65.72
C GLU A 413 -12.11 0.11 65.74
N TYR A 414 -11.90 -0.82 64.81
CA TYR A 414 -10.64 -1.51 64.57
C TYR A 414 -10.30 -1.49 63.08
N ALA A 415 -9.02 -1.43 62.78
CA ALA A 415 -8.56 -1.60 61.38
C ALA A 415 -9.09 -2.92 60.82
N SER A 416 -9.73 -2.87 59.66
CA SER A 416 -10.40 -3.99 59.05
C SER A 416 -9.91 -4.21 57.62
N THR A 417 -9.98 -5.46 57.15
CA THR A 417 -9.54 -5.85 55.83
C THR A 417 -10.52 -5.51 54.72
N LEU A 418 -10.04 -5.17 53.55
CA LEU A 418 -10.87 -5.00 52.36
C LEU A 418 -11.05 -6.34 51.60
N ASP A 419 -12.23 -6.48 51.03
CA ASP A 419 -12.54 -7.58 50.08
C ASP A 419 -12.14 -7.18 48.68
N TYR A 420 -11.36 -8.01 47.96
CA TYR A 420 -11.00 -7.82 46.56
C TYR A 420 -12.11 -8.33 45.65
N SER A 421 -12.29 -7.66 44.51
CA SER A 421 -13.29 -8.06 43.52
C SER A 421 -12.95 -9.43 42.89
N THR A 422 -13.95 -10.31 42.85
CA THR A 422 -13.87 -11.62 42.19
C THR A 422 -14.50 -11.60 40.79
N SER A 423 -14.84 -10.42 40.29
CA SER A 423 -15.43 -10.27 38.94
C SER A 423 -14.46 -10.70 37.86
N THR A 424 -14.96 -11.34 36.81
CA THR A 424 -14.22 -11.79 35.64
C THR A 424 -14.21 -10.75 34.51
N SER A 425 -14.71 -9.52 34.77
CA SER A 425 -14.68 -8.44 33.76
C SER A 425 -13.26 -8.12 33.30
N SER A 426 -13.09 -7.65 32.07
CA SER A 426 -11.78 -7.26 31.52
C SER A 426 -11.13 -6.15 32.36
N VAL A 427 -11.92 -5.17 32.81
CA VAL A 427 -11.46 -4.06 33.65
C VAL A 427 -10.89 -4.56 34.97
N VAL A 428 -11.60 -5.47 35.67
CA VAL A 428 -11.11 -6.02 36.93
C VAL A 428 -9.83 -6.83 36.69
N ARG A 429 -9.79 -7.67 35.65
CA ARG A 429 -8.58 -8.45 35.35
C ARG A 429 -7.38 -7.56 35.05
N GLN A 430 -7.57 -6.48 34.31
CA GLN A 430 -6.51 -5.50 34.02
C GLN A 430 -6.04 -4.82 35.30
N LEU A 431 -6.94 -4.21 36.06
CA LEU A 431 -6.62 -3.37 37.22
C LEU A 431 -6.13 -4.16 38.43
N MET A 432 -6.52 -5.42 38.56
CA MET A 432 -6.11 -6.30 39.66
C MET A 432 -4.98 -7.27 39.25
N SER A 433 -4.41 -7.11 38.06
CA SER A 433 -3.29 -7.96 37.60
C SER A 433 -2.05 -7.76 38.48
N ASN A 434 -1.36 -8.85 38.77
CA ASN A 434 -0.10 -8.89 39.54
C ASN A 434 -0.18 -8.39 40.98
N LEU A 435 -1.37 -8.12 41.53
CA LEU A 435 -1.52 -7.81 42.95
C LEU A 435 -1.38 -9.09 43.80
N VAL A 436 -0.69 -8.98 44.94
CA VAL A 436 -0.49 -10.08 45.88
C VAL A 436 -1.79 -10.42 46.63
N MET A 437 -2.74 -9.47 46.66
CA MET A 437 -4.07 -9.62 47.30
C MET A 437 -4.02 -10.12 48.75
N GLY A 438 -3.03 -9.65 49.52
CA GLY A 438 -2.96 -9.90 50.96
C GLY A 438 -3.90 -9.02 51.75
N ASP A 439 -4.05 -9.32 53.03
CA ASP A 439 -4.90 -8.52 53.93
C ASP A 439 -4.48 -7.03 53.93
N MET A 440 -5.24 -6.17 53.26
CA MET A 440 -5.06 -4.72 53.23
C MET A 440 -5.99 -4.06 54.23
N TYR A 441 -5.43 -3.29 55.14
CA TYR A 441 -6.15 -2.71 56.27
C TYR A 441 -6.57 -1.28 55.96
N ILE A 442 -7.81 -0.95 56.37
CA ILE A 442 -8.35 0.40 56.36
C ILE A 442 -8.81 0.80 57.77
N LYS A 443 -8.76 2.09 58.07
CA LYS A 443 -9.29 2.67 59.32
C LYS A 443 -10.52 3.53 59.04
N THR A 444 -10.47 4.33 57.98
CA THR A 444 -11.54 5.25 57.63
C THR A 444 -11.81 5.15 56.11
N TYR A 445 -13.09 5.21 55.70
CA TYR A 445 -13.47 5.34 54.31
C TYR A 445 -14.77 6.13 54.18
N ILE A 446 -15.03 6.71 53.01
CA ILE A 446 -16.28 7.36 52.69
C ILE A 446 -17.23 6.31 52.05
N LYS A 447 -18.40 6.15 52.60
CA LYS A 447 -19.41 5.23 52.02
C LYS A 447 -20.01 5.84 50.77
N CYS A 448 -19.71 5.24 49.62
CA CYS A 448 -20.22 5.63 48.30
C CYS A 448 -21.37 4.76 47.86
N SER A 449 -22.34 5.37 47.15
CA SER A 449 -23.49 4.70 46.55
C SER A 449 -23.56 5.12 45.08
N PRO A 450 -22.88 4.39 44.17
CA PRO A 450 -22.91 4.67 42.75
C PRO A 450 -24.31 4.44 42.17
N TYR A 451 -24.74 5.32 41.27
CA TYR A 451 -25.99 5.21 40.51
C TYR A 451 -25.78 5.14 38.99
N ARG A 452 -24.55 5.39 38.52
CA ARG A 452 -24.12 5.07 37.17
C ARG A 452 -23.48 3.69 37.10
N SER A 453 -23.19 3.22 35.87
CA SER A 453 -22.42 1.99 35.68
C SER A 453 -21.03 2.12 36.31
N TYR A 454 -20.67 1.15 37.14
CA TYR A 454 -19.41 1.15 37.87
C TYR A 454 -18.83 -0.26 37.98
N THR A 455 -17.53 -0.33 38.22
CA THR A 455 -16.85 -1.59 38.46
C THR A 455 -16.08 -1.49 39.79
N THR A 456 -16.46 -2.33 40.75
CA THR A 456 -15.78 -2.40 42.03
C THR A 456 -14.49 -3.18 41.92
N LEU A 457 -13.42 -2.63 42.47
CA LEU A 457 -12.11 -3.27 42.59
C LEU A 457 -11.89 -3.79 44.02
N MET A 458 -12.23 -2.97 45.01
CA MET A 458 -12.13 -3.32 46.43
C MET A 458 -13.37 -2.81 47.16
N SER A 459 -13.83 -3.59 48.13
CA SER A 459 -15.04 -3.27 48.92
C SER A 459 -14.87 -3.59 50.39
N TYR A 460 -15.69 -2.96 51.23
CA TYR A 460 -15.86 -3.29 52.65
C TYR A 460 -17.31 -3.55 52.95
N ASN A 461 -17.62 -4.75 53.45
CA ASN A 461 -19.01 -5.18 53.71
C ASN A 461 -19.95 -4.91 52.54
N GLY A 462 -19.51 -5.16 51.31
CA GLY A 462 -20.26 -4.95 50.08
C GLY A 462 -20.40 -3.48 49.62
N ASN A 463 -19.82 -2.52 50.36
CA ASN A 463 -19.76 -1.12 49.89
C ASN A 463 -18.48 -0.92 49.08
N PRO A 464 -18.56 -0.33 47.88
CA PRO A 464 -17.37 -0.06 47.06
C PRO A 464 -16.47 0.99 47.75
N VAL A 465 -15.19 0.66 47.87
CA VAL A 465 -14.15 1.55 48.48
C VAL A 465 -13.18 2.02 47.39
N VAL A 466 -12.81 1.12 46.47
CA VAL A 466 -12.07 1.46 45.24
C VAL A 466 -12.90 0.96 44.09
N PHE A 467 -13.26 1.86 43.18
CA PHE A 467 -14.06 1.53 42.00
C PHE A 467 -13.80 2.46 40.83
N THR A 468 -14.17 2.02 39.64
CA THR A 468 -14.12 2.83 38.43
C THR A 468 -15.51 3.10 37.90
N THR A 469 -15.73 4.29 37.36
CA THR A 469 -16.97 4.72 36.71
C THR A 469 -16.63 5.64 35.55
N GLN A 470 -17.61 6.38 35.05
CA GLN A 470 -17.44 7.39 34.00
C GLN A 470 -18.01 8.73 34.46
N THR A 471 -17.34 9.82 34.06
CA THR A 471 -17.85 11.19 34.24
C THR A 471 -19.06 11.44 33.34
N ASP A 472 -19.70 12.59 33.47
CA ASP A 472 -20.80 13.02 32.57
C ASP A 472 -20.33 13.17 31.11
N TYR A 473 -19.06 13.43 30.92
CA TYR A 473 -18.42 13.56 29.59
C TYR A 473 -18.02 12.20 28.98
N GLY A 474 -18.24 11.08 29.71
CA GLY A 474 -17.85 9.73 29.27
C GLY A 474 -16.40 9.37 29.54
N ASN A 475 -15.63 10.25 30.20
CA ASN A 475 -14.25 9.99 30.57
C ASN A 475 -14.15 8.99 31.71
N ARG A 476 -13.03 8.27 31.80
CA ARG A 476 -12.78 7.33 32.89
C ARG A 476 -12.62 8.05 34.20
N GLU A 477 -13.23 7.54 35.23
CA GLU A 477 -13.13 8.03 36.59
C GLU A 477 -12.74 6.89 37.53
N VAL A 478 -11.72 7.11 38.34
CA VAL A 478 -11.27 6.20 39.40
C VAL A 478 -11.55 6.86 40.74
N VAL A 479 -12.28 6.17 41.59
CA VAL A 479 -12.62 6.66 42.93
C VAL A 479 -12.01 5.75 43.97
N MET A 480 -11.15 6.31 44.81
CA MET A 480 -10.64 5.72 46.07
C MET A 480 -11.25 6.47 47.20
N SER A 481 -12.28 5.92 47.82
CA SER A 481 -13.04 6.58 48.89
C SER A 481 -12.35 6.54 50.26
N LEU A 482 -11.12 6.02 50.29
CA LEU A 482 -10.22 6.00 51.46
C LEU A 482 -9.06 7.00 51.26
N SER A 483 -8.58 7.60 52.37
CA SER A 483 -7.36 8.32 52.37
C SER A 483 -6.18 7.35 52.42
N LEU A 484 -5.13 7.63 51.61
CA LEU A 484 -3.89 6.83 51.61
C LEU A 484 -3.16 6.88 52.97
N SER A 485 -3.45 7.88 53.83
CA SER A 485 -2.93 7.98 55.19
C SER A 485 -3.63 7.09 56.21
N ASP A 486 -4.87 6.61 55.86
CA ASP A 486 -5.72 5.76 56.75
C ASP A 486 -5.66 4.26 56.32
N THR A 487 -4.66 3.86 55.54
CA THR A 487 -4.46 2.49 55.09
C THR A 487 -2.98 2.11 55.08
N ASP A 488 -2.67 0.82 55.11
CA ASP A 488 -1.33 0.29 54.93
C ASP A 488 -0.93 0.13 53.44
N LEU A 489 -1.84 0.45 52.49
CA LEU A 489 -1.64 0.29 51.06
C LEU A 489 -0.34 0.96 50.55
N PRO A 490 0.01 2.24 50.87
CA PRO A 490 1.20 2.89 50.36
C PRO A 490 2.54 2.21 50.75
N LEU A 491 2.51 1.37 51.77
CA LEU A 491 3.66 0.64 52.27
C LEU A 491 3.81 -0.76 51.67
N ARG A 492 2.90 -1.12 50.76
CA ARG A 492 2.82 -2.45 50.15
C ARG A 492 3.27 -2.41 48.70
N ILE A 493 3.77 -3.56 48.21
CA ILE A 493 4.08 -3.72 46.79
C ILE A 493 2.81 -3.61 45.91
N ASP A 494 1.66 -3.98 46.48
CA ASP A 494 0.35 -3.86 45.81
C ASP A 494 0.02 -2.42 45.42
N PHE A 495 0.55 -1.40 46.15
CA PHE A 495 0.37 0.00 45.79
C PHE A 495 1.05 0.34 44.47
N ILE A 496 2.29 -0.08 44.30
CA ILE A 496 3.05 0.13 43.05
C ILE A 496 2.33 -0.51 41.90
N MET A 497 1.91 -1.77 42.06
CA MET A 497 1.21 -2.50 41.03
C MET A 497 -0.16 -1.89 40.69
N LEU A 498 -0.94 -1.50 41.72
CA LEU A 498 -2.24 -0.87 41.52
C LEU A 498 -2.13 0.47 40.79
N ILE A 499 -1.18 1.35 41.20
CA ILE A 499 -0.99 2.63 40.54
C ILE A 499 -0.50 2.44 39.10
N SER A 500 0.44 1.51 38.86
CA SER A 500 0.86 1.16 37.49
C SER A 500 -0.32 0.72 36.62
N ASN A 501 -1.13 -0.22 37.11
CA ASN A 501 -2.33 -0.69 36.39
C ASN A 501 -3.36 0.42 36.17
N LEU A 502 -3.49 1.37 37.12
CA LEU A 502 -4.36 2.53 36.98
C LEU A 502 -3.85 3.54 35.96
N ILE A 503 -2.53 3.71 35.86
CA ILE A 503 -1.91 4.54 34.79
C ILE A 503 -2.21 3.91 33.43
N ASP A 504 -1.97 2.60 33.25
CA ASP A 504 -2.29 1.88 32.00
C ASP A 504 -3.80 1.95 31.67
N TYR A 505 -4.64 1.87 32.69
CA TYR A 505 -6.08 2.06 32.51
C TYR A 505 -6.42 3.49 32.11
N SER A 506 -5.71 4.50 32.62
CA SER A 506 -5.98 5.91 32.32
C SER A 506 -5.55 6.28 30.89
N PHE A 507 -4.55 5.60 30.37
CA PHE A 507 -4.00 5.83 29.04
C PHE A 507 -4.10 4.55 28.20
N PRO A 508 -5.31 4.18 27.76
CA PRO A 508 -5.47 3.00 26.92
C PRO A 508 -4.64 3.17 25.64
N ALA A 509 -3.94 2.11 25.28
CA ALA A 509 -3.20 2.07 24.02
C ALA A 509 -4.18 2.28 22.85
N ALA A 510 -3.96 3.33 22.08
CA ALA A 510 -4.75 3.57 20.87
C ALA A 510 -4.34 2.60 19.77
N VAL A 511 -3.10 2.15 19.77
CA VAL A 511 -2.52 1.18 18.84
C VAL A 511 -2.10 -0.05 19.64
N GLU A 512 -2.57 -1.23 19.27
CA GLU A 512 -2.24 -2.49 19.95
C GLU A 512 -1.03 -3.18 19.31
N GLU A 513 -0.87 -3.04 18.00
CA GLU A 513 0.23 -3.60 17.21
C GLU A 513 0.96 -2.48 16.49
N THR A 514 2.29 -2.55 16.49
CA THR A 514 3.17 -1.55 15.85
C THR A 514 3.95 -2.13 14.66
N LEU A 515 3.86 -3.43 14.42
CA LEU A 515 4.48 -4.12 13.30
C LEU A 515 3.42 -4.85 12.49
N TYR A 516 3.32 -4.51 11.23
CA TYR A 516 2.45 -5.12 10.23
C TYR A 516 3.25 -5.48 8.98
N THR A 517 2.62 -6.22 8.08
CA THR A 517 3.11 -6.45 6.73
C THR A 517 2.29 -5.61 5.75
N SER A 518 2.91 -5.09 4.69
CA SER A 518 2.20 -4.34 3.64
C SER A 518 1.06 -5.18 3.05
N GLY A 519 -0.08 -4.53 2.80
CA GLY A 519 -1.34 -5.15 2.42
C GLY A 519 -2.26 -5.49 3.59
N GLN A 520 -1.77 -5.48 4.84
CA GLN A 520 -2.61 -5.68 6.01
C GLN A 520 -3.41 -4.43 6.38
N THR A 521 -4.49 -4.65 7.11
CA THR A 521 -5.31 -3.57 7.67
C THR A 521 -4.88 -3.29 9.10
N ALA A 522 -4.43 -2.08 9.37
CA ALA A 522 -4.14 -1.61 10.71
C ALA A 522 -5.41 -1.07 11.38
N THR A 523 -5.44 -1.18 12.71
CA THR A 523 -6.57 -0.76 13.53
C THR A 523 -6.10 0.21 14.60
N VAL A 524 -6.85 1.29 14.79
CA VAL A 524 -6.69 2.27 15.89
C VAL A 524 -7.95 2.27 16.73
N ASN A 525 -7.79 2.12 18.03
CA ASN A 525 -8.88 2.33 18.99
C ASN A 525 -9.15 3.83 19.12
N VAL A 526 -10.40 4.24 18.91
CA VAL A 526 -10.80 5.63 19.10
C VAL A 526 -10.91 5.92 20.59
N VAL A 527 -9.94 6.66 21.11
CA VAL A 527 -9.87 7.01 22.52
C VAL A 527 -10.87 8.14 22.81
N SER A 528 -11.53 8.06 23.96
CA SER A 528 -12.45 9.13 24.40
C SER A 528 -11.76 10.50 24.44
N GLY A 529 -12.44 11.52 23.93
CA GLY A 529 -11.89 12.89 23.81
C GLY A 529 -11.08 13.16 22.54
N ALA A 530 -10.82 12.16 21.70
CA ALA A 530 -10.16 12.37 20.42
C ALA A 530 -11.04 13.21 19.50
N GLN A 531 -10.52 14.35 19.04
CA GLN A 531 -11.20 15.23 18.08
C GLN A 531 -10.95 14.81 16.64
N SER A 532 -9.73 14.36 16.34
CA SER A 532 -9.36 13.82 15.03
C SER A 532 -8.25 12.79 15.14
N ILE A 533 -8.23 11.87 14.19
CA ILE A 533 -7.17 10.88 14.00
C ILE A 533 -6.66 11.03 12.57
N ARG A 534 -5.39 11.32 12.41
CA ARG A 534 -4.75 11.35 11.09
C ARG A 534 -3.67 10.30 11.01
N VAL A 535 -3.54 9.70 9.84
CA VAL A 535 -2.48 8.76 9.50
C VAL A 535 -1.66 9.35 8.37
N GLU A 536 -0.36 9.46 8.57
CA GLU A 536 0.60 9.89 7.56
C GLU A 536 1.38 8.67 7.09
N SER A 537 1.34 8.39 5.77
CA SER A 537 2.06 7.27 5.16
C SER A 537 3.55 7.56 5.01
N PRO A 538 4.40 6.54 4.72
CA PRO A 538 5.84 6.75 4.44
C PRO A 538 6.12 7.76 3.32
N SER A 539 5.25 7.88 2.33
CA SER A 539 5.34 8.88 1.25
C SER A 539 4.85 10.28 1.64
N GLY A 540 4.33 10.46 2.88
CA GLY A 540 3.80 11.74 3.37
C GLY A 540 2.33 12.01 3.00
N ILE A 541 1.59 11.02 2.51
CA ILE A 541 0.15 11.15 2.27
C ILE A 541 -0.59 11.12 3.60
N ILE A 542 -1.46 12.11 3.83
CA ILE A 542 -2.23 12.23 5.06
C ILE A 542 -3.68 11.81 4.81
N ASN A 543 -4.15 10.86 5.61
CA ASN A 543 -5.53 10.42 5.64
C ASN A 543 -6.14 10.68 7.01
N TYR A 544 -7.39 11.15 7.06
CA TYR A 544 -8.16 11.31 8.29
C TYR A 544 -9.09 10.12 8.47
N LEU A 545 -9.07 9.55 9.67
CA LEU A 545 -9.90 8.40 10.02
C LEU A 545 -11.21 8.84 10.66
N ASP A 546 -12.24 8.00 10.53
CA ASP A 546 -13.54 8.23 11.16
C ASP A 546 -13.45 7.98 12.67
N THR A 547 -13.76 9.00 13.46
CA THR A 547 -13.81 8.94 14.93
C THR A 547 -15.19 8.63 15.50
N SER A 548 -16.20 8.40 14.65
CA SER A 548 -17.56 8.07 15.09
C SER A 548 -17.74 6.62 15.56
N THR A 549 -16.77 5.75 15.24
CA THR A 549 -16.75 4.33 15.60
C THR A 549 -15.77 4.07 16.74
N ALA A 550 -15.91 2.94 17.44
CA ALA A 550 -14.97 2.57 18.50
C ALA A 550 -13.58 2.21 17.99
N GLN A 551 -13.48 1.82 16.73
CA GLN A 551 -12.23 1.47 16.06
C GLN A 551 -12.23 2.04 14.65
N ALA A 552 -11.13 2.64 14.25
CA ALA A 552 -10.88 3.09 12.88
C ALA A 552 -9.85 2.18 12.22
N GLN A 553 -10.04 1.91 10.94
CA GLN A 553 -9.20 0.98 10.17
C GLN A 553 -8.72 1.63 8.87
N TRP A 554 -7.51 1.26 8.44
CA TRP A 554 -6.99 1.63 7.13
C TRP A 554 -6.02 0.57 6.62
N ASN A 555 -5.83 0.51 5.30
CA ASN A 555 -4.92 -0.43 4.68
C ASN A 555 -3.50 0.16 4.61
N LEU A 556 -2.51 -0.65 4.93
CA LEU A 556 -1.10 -0.32 4.82
C LEU A 556 -0.61 -0.69 3.42
N THR A 557 -0.54 0.27 2.54
CA THR A 557 -0.20 0.06 1.10
C THR A 557 1.26 0.30 0.78
N GLU A 558 2.02 0.87 1.72
CA GLU A 558 3.45 1.20 1.55
C GLU A 558 4.29 0.51 2.62
N VAL A 559 5.54 0.25 2.33
CA VAL A 559 6.55 -0.24 3.28
C VAL A 559 7.20 0.95 3.97
N GLY A 560 7.34 0.87 5.30
CA GLY A 560 7.96 1.92 6.09
C GLY A 560 7.14 2.36 7.29
N ILE A 561 7.41 3.57 7.77
CA ILE A 561 6.85 4.11 9.00
C ILE A 561 5.57 4.89 8.69
N TYR A 562 4.47 4.49 9.30
CA TYR A 562 3.23 5.26 9.39
C TYR A 562 3.18 6.00 10.72
N THR A 563 2.85 7.29 10.69
CA THR A 563 2.62 8.09 11.88
C THR A 563 1.13 8.28 12.10
N VAL A 564 0.63 7.77 13.22
CA VAL A 564 -0.76 7.96 13.65
C VAL A 564 -0.79 9.05 14.70
N ALA A 565 -1.36 10.21 14.37
CA ALA A 565 -1.50 11.33 15.27
C ALA A 565 -2.95 11.48 15.72
N ILE A 566 -3.18 11.40 17.02
CA ILE A 566 -4.49 11.60 17.67
C ILE A 566 -4.50 12.97 18.32
N ASP A 567 -5.37 13.83 17.85
CA ASP A 567 -5.54 15.18 18.36
C ASP A 567 -6.69 15.23 19.37
N PHE A 568 -6.39 15.66 20.59
CA PHE A 568 -7.38 15.86 21.67
C PHE A 568 -7.80 17.33 21.81
N GLY A 569 -7.27 18.22 20.96
CA GLY A 569 -7.45 19.67 21.07
C GLY A 569 -6.43 20.32 22.03
N ASN A 570 -6.41 21.67 22.05
CA ASN A 570 -5.51 22.46 22.90
C ASN A 570 -4.02 22.07 22.75
N ASP A 571 -3.57 21.79 21.52
CA ASP A 571 -2.22 21.32 21.19
C ASP A 571 -1.82 19.95 21.85
N ASN A 572 -2.77 19.22 22.41
CA ASN A 572 -2.54 17.88 22.94
C ASN A 572 -2.65 16.85 21.81
N ILE A 573 -1.51 16.53 21.18
CA ILE A 573 -1.40 15.55 20.10
C ILE A 573 -0.57 14.38 20.59
N ARG A 574 -1.11 13.15 20.44
CA ARG A 574 -0.38 11.90 20.71
C ARG A 574 0.01 11.24 19.42
N ASN A 575 1.28 10.87 19.30
CA ASN A 575 1.82 10.19 18.12
C ASN A 575 2.12 8.72 18.43
N TYR A 576 1.70 7.85 17.51
CA TYR A 576 2.03 6.44 17.52
C TYR A 576 2.70 6.10 16.20
N TYR A 577 3.67 5.18 16.23
CA TYR A 577 4.39 4.75 15.06
C TYR A 577 4.08 3.29 14.76
N ILE A 578 3.71 3.03 13.53
CA ILE A 578 3.45 1.70 13.00
C ILE A 578 4.45 1.46 11.87
N TYR A 579 5.11 0.34 11.88
CA TYR A 579 5.97 -0.08 10.79
C TYR A 579 5.27 -1.12 9.94
N SER A 580 5.24 -0.89 8.64
CA SER A 580 4.77 -1.84 7.63
C SER A 580 5.98 -2.49 6.97
N SER A 581 6.20 -3.78 7.19
CA SER A 581 7.30 -4.53 6.63
C SER A 581 6.97 -5.03 5.22
N PHE A 582 7.99 -5.36 4.45
CA PHE A 582 7.83 -5.98 3.14
C PHE A 582 7.34 -7.43 3.29
N PRO A 583 6.43 -7.93 2.42
CA PRO A 583 5.95 -9.32 2.49
C PRO A 583 7.06 -10.32 2.16
N ALA A 584 7.26 -11.31 3.03
CA ALA A 584 8.33 -12.31 2.85
C ALA A 584 8.16 -13.14 1.56
N GLU A 585 6.93 -13.34 1.11
CA GLU A 585 6.62 -14.04 -0.14
C GLU A 585 7.12 -13.31 -1.38
N GLU A 586 7.15 -11.97 -1.32
CA GLU A 586 7.62 -11.11 -2.41
C GLU A 586 9.14 -10.90 -2.40
N SER A 587 9.82 -11.29 -1.31
CA SER A 587 11.28 -11.29 -1.20
C SER A 587 11.95 -12.44 -1.97
N ASN A 588 11.17 -13.47 -2.31
CA ASN A 588 11.70 -14.68 -2.94
C ASN A 588 12.04 -14.47 -4.40
N THR A 589 13.33 -14.33 -4.70
CA THR A 589 13.85 -14.19 -6.06
C THR A 589 13.89 -15.51 -6.83
N ASN A 590 13.79 -16.64 -6.12
CA ASN A 590 13.83 -17.99 -6.70
C ASN A 590 12.41 -18.53 -6.86
N VAL A 591 11.69 -18.03 -7.85
CA VAL A 591 10.33 -18.46 -8.12
C VAL A 591 10.33 -19.47 -9.26
N THR A 592 10.25 -20.75 -8.93
CA THR A 592 10.13 -21.83 -9.91
C THR A 592 8.76 -22.51 -9.78
N GLY A 593 8.09 -22.73 -10.94
CA GLY A 593 6.93 -23.62 -11.02
C GLY A 593 5.61 -23.04 -10.56
N ALA A 594 5.43 -21.71 -10.56
CA ALA A 594 4.11 -21.13 -10.44
C ALA A 594 3.29 -21.51 -11.70
N SER A 595 2.11 -22.10 -11.52
CA SER A 595 1.18 -22.39 -12.60
C SER A 595 -0.15 -21.73 -12.28
N PHE A 596 -0.71 -21.01 -13.23
CA PHE A 596 -2.10 -20.56 -13.15
C PHE A 596 -2.96 -21.44 -14.07
N ALA A 597 -4.16 -21.78 -13.63
CA ALA A 597 -5.14 -22.51 -14.39
C ALA A 597 -6.16 -21.50 -14.94
N LEU A 598 -6.07 -21.21 -16.23
CA LEU A 598 -7.17 -20.55 -16.93
C LEU A 598 -8.17 -21.61 -17.40
N GLU A 599 -9.46 -21.35 -17.27
CA GLU A 599 -10.52 -22.23 -17.81
C GLU A 599 -10.42 -22.25 -19.32
N GLY A 600 -9.85 -23.33 -19.90
CA GLY A 600 -9.75 -23.54 -21.34
C GLY A 600 -8.55 -24.40 -21.70
N THR A 601 -8.79 -25.46 -22.46
CA THR A 601 -7.84 -26.56 -22.72
C THR A 601 -7.08 -26.45 -24.05
N GLN A 602 -6.90 -25.25 -24.63
CA GLN A 602 -6.16 -25.14 -25.89
C GLN A 602 -4.71 -24.70 -25.62
N THR A 603 -3.78 -25.55 -26.07
CA THR A 603 -2.37 -25.17 -26.12
C THR A 603 -2.17 -24.03 -27.11
N TYR A 604 -1.41 -23.04 -26.68
CA TYR A 604 -1.06 -21.90 -27.52
C TYR A 604 0.00 -22.30 -28.55
N ASP A 605 -0.32 -22.12 -29.85
CA ASP A 605 0.60 -22.41 -30.95
C ASP A 605 1.30 -21.16 -31.54
N GLY A 606 1.26 -20.02 -30.84
CA GLY A 606 1.74 -18.72 -31.32
C GLY A 606 0.64 -17.83 -31.87
N TYR A 607 0.94 -16.58 -32.10
CA TYR A 607 -0.01 -15.62 -32.70
C TYR A 607 0.48 -15.19 -34.08
N ASP A 608 -0.48 -14.98 -34.97
CA ASP A 608 -0.24 -14.55 -36.34
C ASP A 608 -0.76 -13.12 -36.54
N GLY A 609 0.10 -12.19 -36.81
CA GLY A 609 -0.28 -10.86 -37.25
C GLY A 609 -0.61 -10.81 -38.76
N THR A 610 -1.41 -9.84 -39.14
CA THR A 610 -1.73 -9.60 -40.54
C THR A 610 -1.10 -8.29 -41.04
N TYR A 611 -0.41 -8.36 -42.18
CA TYR A 611 0.13 -7.18 -42.85
C TYR A 611 -0.72 -6.86 -44.07
N ASP A 612 -1.23 -5.62 -44.15
CA ASP A 612 -2.05 -5.12 -45.28
C ASP A 612 -1.21 -4.21 -46.19
N PRO A 613 -0.85 -4.65 -47.38
CA PRO A 613 -0.09 -3.87 -48.35
C PRO A 613 -0.91 -2.89 -49.19
N LEU A 614 -2.21 -2.66 -48.86
CA LEU A 614 -3.12 -1.87 -49.71
C LEU A 614 -2.58 -0.47 -50.01
N LEU A 615 -2.03 0.23 -49.02
CA LEU A 615 -1.44 1.57 -49.20
C LEU A 615 -0.31 1.57 -50.24
N ILE A 616 0.58 0.55 -50.17
CA ILE A 616 1.70 0.41 -51.10
C ILE A 616 1.19 0.15 -52.51
N LEU A 617 0.17 -0.72 -52.65
CA LEU A 617 -0.43 -1.02 -53.95
C LEU A 617 -1.07 0.24 -54.56
N VAL A 618 -1.76 1.07 -53.77
CA VAL A 618 -2.35 2.33 -54.21
C VAL A 618 -1.30 3.32 -54.69
N ILE A 619 -0.18 3.48 -53.93
CA ILE A 619 0.93 4.36 -54.32
C ILE A 619 1.57 3.89 -55.64
N LEU A 620 1.82 2.57 -55.76
CA LEU A 620 2.38 2.00 -56.97
C LEU A 620 1.46 2.21 -58.18
N LEU A 621 0.15 2.03 -58.01
CA LEU A 621 -0.84 2.27 -59.06
C LEU A 621 -0.83 3.74 -59.51
N ALA A 622 -0.76 4.70 -58.56
CA ALA A 622 -0.69 6.13 -58.88
C ALA A 622 0.59 6.45 -59.69
N VAL A 623 1.74 5.88 -59.30
CA VAL A 623 3.00 6.04 -60.03
C VAL A 623 2.92 5.50 -61.45
N ILE A 624 2.25 4.34 -61.65
CA ILE A 624 2.08 3.73 -62.99
C ILE A 624 1.17 4.60 -63.87
N PHE A 625 0.05 5.12 -63.35
CA PHE A 625 -0.78 6.06 -64.08
C PHE A 625 -0.04 7.33 -64.48
N LEU A 626 0.78 7.85 -63.60
CA LEU A 626 1.60 9.03 -63.92
C LEU A 626 2.63 8.72 -65.03
N ALA A 627 3.25 7.55 -64.96
CA ALA A 627 4.19 7.09 -65.98
C ALA A 627 3.51 6.89 -67.33
N ASP A 628 2.34 6.23 -67.41
CA ASP A 628 1.54 6.06 -68.65
C ASP A 628 1.11 7.40 -69.22
N TRP A 629 0.70 8.34 -68.38
CA TRP A 629 0.38 9.72 -68.79
C TRP A 629 1.57 10.44 -69.42
N VAL A 630 2.78 10.30 -68.85
CA VAL A 630 4.01 10.89 -69.41
C VAL A 630 4.32 10.25 -70.77
N VAL A 631 4.22 8.93 -70.91
CA VAL A 631 4.42 8.23 -72.18
C VAL A 631 3.40 8.72 -73.22
N TYR A 632 2.14 8.85 -72.86
CA TYR A 632 1.08 9.38 -73.70
C TYR A 632 1.37 10.83 -74.15
N CYS A 633 1.76 11.71 -73.26
CA CYS A 633 2.14 13.08 -73.59
C CYS A 633 3.33 13.14 -74.53
N TYR A 634 4.30 12.25 -74.36
CA TYR A 634 5.46 12.15 -75.23
C TYR A 634 5.06 11.68 -76.64
N GLU A 635 4.16 10.70 -76.80
CA GLU A 635 3.61 10.26 -78.10
C GLU A 635 2.85 11.41 -78.78
N GLN A 636 2.01 12.15 -78.06
CA GLN A 636 1.27 13.30 -78.59
C GLN A 636 2.22 14.46 -79.05
N TYR A 637 3.31 14.66 -78.33
CA TYR A 637 4.31 15.69 -78.70
C TYR A 637 5.06 15.32 -79.96
N GLN A 638 5.31 14.03 -80.21
CA GLN A 638 5.98 13.56 -81.43
C GLN A 638 5.06 13.49 -82.66
N LEU A 639 3.74 13.48 -82.48
CA LEU A 639 2.73 13.49 -83.53
C LEU A 639 2.35 14.93 -84.02
N ARG A 640 2.78 15.92 -83.25
CA ARG A 640 2.71 17.33 -83.68
C ARG A 640 3.99 17.76 -84.38
#